data_91d074ddca213e54340819cadbe7f55a
#
_entry.id   91d074ddca213e54340819cadbe7f55a
#
_cell.length_a   1.000
_cell.length_b   1.000
_cell.length_c   1.000
_cell.angle_alpha   90.00
_cell.angle_beta   90.00
_cell.angle_gamma   90.00
#
_symmetry.space_group_name_H-M   'P 1'
#
loop_
_entity.id
_entity.type
_entity.pdbx_description
1 polymer ?
#
loop_
_entity_poly.entity_id
_entity_poly.type
_entity_poly.pdbx_seq_one_letter_code
_entity_poly.pdbx_strand_id
1 'polypeptide(L)'
;MESNSISLKDVWAKTDPFQSIMTHATLSGLAAQVIWEKLPEGVQEELACLLSITQEQGKAWLGYLVSLHDIGKVEELFQWQWPEMRAQMEKAGKKPEFADTKVRHERTTVAALNERIWKELGAEKSLRSFYAGVLGAHHQGKDGEGGSKHTKNSSFWNGLQAELEETMRHLFLKTEVAFFPPIEKPQKGPAGALLLGLTILSDWIASGDLFADAETWFDPEKTWAEAEQKVERFLEDSGLCSPDVDFGREFSEVWPNIPRNGLRGLQEDIEALFAETEELISVVLIEAPMGEGKTEAGIYAALQMARQWKKHGFYVGLPTSATSNQMVGRMRAFLALHGLEDTVRLLHSMAWLVDEDLPEMQFDTEEKAYAARWLLPVRRGLLAPYAVGTVDQAMMAVLMVKYGVLRLLGLAQKTLVIDELHSYDVYMSELIERLLEWCKALEIPVVMLSATLPPEKKAQMLSPYMTEKLSQDYPAITAITETGQVVVRKIGRTEKHSVVSVSLCPILQDPEQIARKAAELVQDGGCLCVLLNVVDQAQTVYQALKQMGFDGETLLFHARFPAERRQEIEAQCIRWFGKDKSHRPKKAILVATQVVEQSLDVDFDVMMTAVAPIDLLLQRVGRVFRHEDTPRPPQFQAPTLCVLTPRDSENYHDVYPPCLRNQSIHLLQDRTTIRIPDDMPQLVADGYDMTAAPPEELEHWMEHLMENEAMSSASTQYLIRSPGKGFSPMKTPESIQFDDLEQSGFLSAKTRLGPPTKRIVLLEEEAFRQLAERAKKVEGIRILDNLSKNEEKDLLKQSVSIQEKKLEGKQSSTEVLYGRKRLEGLLVLRGEQKDGTIFYHNMKLDHELGIRFQS
;
A
#
# COMPACT_ATOMS: atom_id res chain seq x y z
N MET A 1 -1.85 -22.53 57.21
CA MET A 1 -2.79 -21.52 56.64
C MET A 1 -2.09 -21.02 55.42
N GLU A 2 -2.41 -21.60 54.26
CA GLU A 2 -1.93 -21.06 52.95
C GLU A 2 -2.57 -19.67 52.78
N SER A 3 -1.73 -18.69 52.59
CA SER A 3 -2.17 -17.31 52.41
C SER A 3 -3.01 -17.18 51.13
N ASN A 4 -4.30 -16.95 51.28
CA ASN A 4 -5.26 -16.62 50.19
C ASN A 4 -4.96 -15.21 49.59
N SER A 5 -3.71 -14.86 49.39
CA SER A 5 -3.32 -13.55 48.80
C SER A 5 -3.09 -13.69 47.32
N ILE A 6 -3.88 -12.99 46.50
CA ILE A 6 -3.67 -12.85 45.07
C ILE A 6 -2.32 -12.18 44.84
N SER A 7 -1.49 -12.74 43.99
CA SER A 7 -0.17 -12.21 43.56
C SER A 7 -0.17 -11.89 42.08
N LEU A 8 0.89 -11.25 41.57
CA LEU A 8 1.05 -10.94 40.13
C LEU A 8 1.09 -12.19 39.23
N LYS A 9 1.43 -13.37 39.79
CA LYS A 9 1.39 -14.64 39.06
C LYS A 9 -0.04 -15.19 38.88
N ASP A 10 -0.98 -14.76 39.72
CA ASP A 10 -2.39 -15.13 39.62
C ASP A 10 -3.18 -14.20 38.72
N VAL A 11 -2.71 -12.94 38.52
CA VAL A 11 -3.33 -11.91 37.72
C VAL A 11 -3.19 -12.26 36.23
N TRP A 12 -4.32 -12.43 35.54
CA TRP A 12 -4.30 -12.83 34.13
C TRP A 12 -4.03 -11.64 33.19
N ALA A 13 -3.18 -11.91 32.21
CA ALA A 13 -3.01 -11.07 31.01
C ALA A 13 -3.76 -11.67 29.81
N LYS A 14 -3.75 -13.02 29.71
CA LYS A 14 -4.48 -13.80 28.71
C LYS A 14 -5.19 -14.98 29.37
N THR A 15 -6.31 -15.40 28.80
CA THR A 15 -7.15 -16.48 29.34
C THR A 15 -7.03 -17.78 28.57
N ASP A 16 -6.71 -17.74 27.27
CA ASP A 16 -6.61 -18.93 26.42
C ASP A 16 -5.54 -18.73 25.33
N PRO A 17 -4.40 -19.39 25.43
CA PRO A 17 -3.90 -20.06 26.66
C PRO A 17 -3.66 -19.05 27.79
N PHE A 18 -3.73 -19.53 29.05
CA PHE A 18 -3.47 -18.68 30.22
C PHE A 18 -2.04 -18.16 30.23
N GLN A 19 -1.92 -16.85 30.44
CA GLN A 19 -0.64 -16.17 30.66
C GLN A 19 -0.81 -15.14 31.79
N SER A 20 0.00 -15.22 32.84
CA SER A 20 -0.01 -14.25 33.92
C SER A 20 0.51 -12.89 33.45
N ILE A 21 0.11 -11.81 34.15
CA ILE A 21 0.60 -10.48 33.84
C ILE A 21 2.13 -10.36 33.99
N MET A 22 2.70 -11.11 34.95
CA MET A 22 4.15 -11.14 35.17
C MET A 22 4.88 -11.74 33.96
N THR A 23 4.43 -12.92 33.51
CA THR A 23 5.01 -13.61 32.36
C THR A 23 4.83 -12.77 31.08
N HIS A 24 3.62 -12.26 30.84
CA HIS A 24 3.33 -11.46 29.64
C HIS A 24 4.16 -10.16 29.60
N ALA A 25 4.21 -9.42 30.70
CA ALA A 25 4.99 -8.18 30.80
C ALA A 25 6.49 -8.45 30.54
N THR A 26 7.03 -9.50 31.15
CA THR A 26 8.43 -9.86 30.99
C THR A 26 8.76 -10.27 29.57
N LEU A 27 7.96 -11.14 28.96
CA LEU A 27 8.15 -11.58 27.57
C LEU A 27 7.96 -10.46 26.54
N SER A 28 7.03 -9.56 26.80
CA SER A 28 6.85 -8.37 25.93
C SER A 28 8.08 -7.46 25.96
N GLY A 29 8.63 -7.21 27.15
CA GLY A 29 9.85 -6.43 27.31
C GLY A 29 11.08 -7.12 26.72
N LEU A 30 11.23 -8.45 26.89
CA LEU A 30 12.28 -9.25 26.27
C LEU A 30 12.16 -9.21 24.74
N ALA A 31 10.97 -9.44 24.20
CA ALA A 31 10.73 -9.37 22.75
C ALA A 31 11.12 -7.99 22.20
N ALA A 32 10.80 -6.91 22.92
CA ALA A 32 11.18 -5.57 22.53
C ALA A 32 12.70 -5.37 22.48
N GLN A 33 13.45 -5.94 23.41
CA GLN A 33 14.91 -5.88 23.41
C GLN A 33 15.53 -6.67 22.26
N VAL A 34 15.01 -7.87 21.96
CA VAL A 34 15.46 -8.68 20.82
C VAL A 34 15.13 -8.00 19.50
N ILE A 35 13.92 -7.43 19.37
CA ILE A 35 13.56 -6.65 18.19
C ILE A 35 14.51 -5.47 18.01
N TRP A 36 14.83 -4.73 19.08
CA TRP A 36 15.77 -3.62 19.04
C TRP A 36 17.12 -4.03 18.43
N GLU A 37 17.69 -5.15 18.85
CA GLU A 37 18.97 -5.64 18.34
C GLU A 37 18.93 -6.06 16.87
N LYS A 38 17.76 -6.47 16.38
CA LYS A 38 17.56 -6.87 14.98
C LYS A 38 17.08 -5.72 14.08
N LEU A 39 16.75 -4.54 14.64
CA LEU A 39 16.44 -3.36 13.83
C LEU A 39 17.68 -2.89 13.07
N PRO A 40 17.51 -2.32 11.87
CA PRO A 40 18.59 -1.61 11.18
C PRO A 40 19.25 -0.55 12.08
N GLU A 41 20.59 -0.44 12.02
CA GLU A 41 21.35 0.51 12.85
C GLU A 41 20.81 1.94 12.74
N GLY A 42 20.44 2.38 11.52
CA GLY A 42 19.86 3.71 11.30
C GLY A 42 18.54 3.94 12.03
N VAL A 43 17.71 2.91 12.27
CA VAL A 43 16.48 3.05 13.06
C VAL A 43 16.78 3.13 14.56
N GLN A 44 17.78 2.38 15.03
CA GLN A 44 18.24 2.45 16.42
C GLN A 44 18.83 3.84 16.73
N GLU A 45 19.68 4.36 15.84
CA GLU A 45 20.28 5.68 15.94
C GLU A 45 19.22 6.78 15.95
N GLU A 46 18.26 6.71 15.03
CA GLU A 46 17.15 7.65 14.91
C GLU A 46 16.30 7.69 16.18
N LEU A 47 15.85 6.52 16.68
CA LEU A 47 15.02 6.49 17.88
C LEU A 47 15.80 6.93 19.13
N ALA A 48 17.08 6.54 19.25
CA ALA A 48 17.96 7.00 20.33
C ALA A 48 18.15 8.52 20.28
N CYS A 49 18.36 9.10 19.09
CA CYS A 49 18.46 10.54 18.88
C CYS A 49 17.15 11.26 19.24
N LEU A 50 16.00 10.77 18.79
CA LEU A 50 14.68 11.33 19.12
C LEU A 50 14.41 11.34 20.64
N LEU A 51 14.93 10.36 21.37
CA LEU A 51 14.79 10.23 22.81
C LEU A 51 15.96 10.86 23.59
N SER A 52 16.96 11.40 22.90
CA SER A 52 18.18 11.98 23.49
C SER A 52 18.92 11.03 24.45
N ILE A 53 19.04 9.78 24.05
CA ILE A 53 19.72 8.69 24.80
C ILE A 53 20.72 7.94 23.89
N THR A 54 21.55 7.08 24.48
CA THR A 54 22.41 6.17 23.70
C THR A 54 21.64 4.96 23.19
N GLN A 55 22.15 4.27 22.18
CA GLN A 55 21.54 3.04 21.67
C GLN A 55 21.43 1.95 22.77
N GLU A 56 22.44 1.81 23.63
CA GLU A 56 22.42 0.88 24.75
C GLU A 56 21.32 1.23 25.76
N GLN A 57 21.16 2.51 26.07
CA GLN A 57 20.04 2.98 26.89
C GLN A 57 18.71 2.74 26.17
N GLY A 58 18.65 2.88 24.83
CA GLY A 58 17.46 2.63 24.02
C GLY A 58 16.94 1.21 24.19
N LYS A 59 17.81 0.18 24.14
CA LYS A 59 17.46 -1.22 24.42
C LYS A 59 16.81 -1.38 25.80
N ALA A 60 17.44 -0.83 26.83
CA ALA A 60 16.95 -0.94 28.20
C ALA A 60 15.62 -0.24 28.41
N TRP A 61 15.49 1.00 27.92
CA TRP A 61 14.26 1.79 28.02
C TRP A 61 13.11 1.17 27.22
N LEU A 62 13.38 0.64 26.03
CA LEU A 62 12.34 -0.01 25.24
C LEU A 62 11.79 -1.25 25.96
N GLY A 63 12.68 -2.11 26.49
CA GLY A 63 12.26 -3.26 27.28
C GLY A 63 11.40 -2.88 28.48
N TYR A 64 11.80 -1.87 29.24
CA TYR A 64 11.05 -1.38 30.39
C TYR A 64 9.69 -0.78 29.98
N LEU A 65 9.67 0.14 29.01
CA LEU A 65 8.41 0.78 28.59
C LEU A 65 7.42 -0.26 28.07
N VAL A 66 7.87 -1.12 27.16
CA VAL A 66 7.00 -2.11 26.54
C VAL A 66 6.45 -3.10 27.57
N SER A 67 7.24 -3.50 28.57
CA SER A 67 6.78 -4.40 29.64
C SER A 67 5.59 -3.85 30.44
N LEU A 68 5.37 -2.53 30.43
CA LEU A 68 4.30 -1.86 31.17
C LEU A 68 3.04 -1.56 30.35
N HIS A 69 2.99 -1.94 29.06
CA HIS A 69 1.86 -1.57 28.20
C HIS A 69 0.51 -2.09 28.71
N ASP A 70 0.53 -3.24 29.38
CA ASP A 70 -0.65 -3.94 29.92
C ASP A 70 -0.83 -3.83 31.44
N ILE A 71 -0.10 -2.93 32.12
CA ILE A 71 -0.22 -2.71 33.57
C ILE A 71 -1.66 -2.35 33.98
N GLY A 72 -2.45 -1.82 33.10
CA GLY A 72 -3.87 -1.54 33.31
C GLY A 72 -4.75 -2.76 33.47
N LYS A 73 -4.27 -3.96 33.09
CA LYS A 73 -4.95 -5.22 33.38
C LYS A 73 -4.91 -5.59 34.86
N VAL A 74 -3.95 -5.05 35.62
CA VAL A 74 -3.87 -5.18 37.09
C VAL A 74 -4.89 -4.22 37.74
N GLU A 75 -6.17 -4.54 37.52
CA GLU A 75 -7.30 -3.71 37.98
C GLU A 75 -8.48 -4.61 38.33
N GLU A 76 -9.14 -4.33 39.45
CA GLU A 76 -10.12 -5.25 40.05
C GLU A 76 -11.30 -5.53 39.10
N LEU A 77 -11.85 -4.55 38.40
CA LEU A 77 -12.97 -4.75 37.49
C LEU A 77 -12.55 -5.47 36.20
N PHE A 78 -11.31 -5.23 35.74
CA PHE A 78 -10.78 -5.98 34.60
C PHE A 78 -10.59 -7.44 34.96
N GLN A 79 -9.96 -7.73 36.10
CA GLN A 79 -9.71 -9.09 36.58
C GLN A 79 -11.01 -9.86 36.90
N TRP A 80 -12.03 -9.15 37.35
CA TRP A 80 -13.37 -9.72 37.63
C TRP A 80 -14.07 -10.27 36.39
N GLN A 81 -13.67 -9.91 35.19
CA GLN A 81 -14.30 -10.37 33.94
C GLN A 81 -14.05 -11.86 33.67
N TRP A 82 -12.94 -12.41 34.18
CA TRP A 82 -12.62 -13.84 34.01
C TRP A 82 -13.17 -14.68 35.13
N PRO A 83 -13.95 -15.75 34.83
CA PRO A 83 -14.65 -16.56 35.84
C PRO A 83 -13.74 -17.16 36.93
N GLU A 84 -12.55 -17.66 36.53
CA GLU A 84 -11.60 -18.28 37.44
C GLU A 84 -11.00 -17.25 38.43
N MET A 85 -10.62 -16.09 37.95
CA MET A 85 -10.13 -15.00 38.78
C MET A 85 -11.25 -14.47 39.68
N ARG A 86 -12.48 -14.37 39.20
CA ARG A 86 -13.66 -13.98 39.98
C ARG A 86 -13.82 -14.91 41.20
N ALA A 87 -13.71 -16.22 41.01
CA ALA A 87 -13.82 -17.20 42.09
C ALA A 87 -12.68 -17.03 43.13
N GLN A 88 -11.47 -16.70 42.68
CA GLN A 88 -10.33 -16.40 43.56
C GLN A 88 -10.57 -15.10 44.35
N MET A 89 -11.03 -14.03 43.68
CA MET A 89 -11.35 -12.77 44.33
C MET A 89 -12.46 -12.89 45.36
N GLU A 90 -13.50 -13.69 45.08
CA GLU A 90 -14.58 -13.96 46.04
C GLU A 90 -14.04 -14.67 47.30
N LYS A 91 -13.20 -15.69 47.12
CA LYS A 91 -12.55 -16.38 48.25
C LYS A 91 -11.64 -15.45 49.07
N ALA A 92 -10.98 -14.52 48.43
CA ALA A 92 -10.12 -13.52 49.05
C ALA A 92 -10.89 -12.31 49.63
N GLY A 93 -12.23 -12.27 49.53
CA GLY A 93 -13.07 -11.18 50.00
C GLY A 93 -12.86 -9.86 49.21
N LYS A 94 -12.43 -9.95 47.95
CA LYS A 94 -12.05 -8.84 47.06
C LYS A 94 -13.10 -8.55 45.97
N LYS A 95 -14.38 -8.73 46.27
CA LYS A 95 -15.46 -8.44 45.30
C LYS A 95 -15.54 -6.95 45.00
N PRO A 96 -15.50 -6.52 43.72
CA PRO A 96 -15.61 -5.10 43.33
C PRO A 96 -16.99 -4.53 43.68
N GLU A 97 -17.02 -3.24 44.01
CA GLU A 97 -18.28 -2.52 44.30
C GLU A 97 -19.21 -2.40 43.08
N PHE A 98 -18.64 -2.31 41.86
CA PHE A 98 -19.34 -2.12 40.58
C PHE A 98 -19.05 -3.29 39.59
N ALA A 99 -19.32 -4.52 39.99
CA ALA A 99 -18.95 -5.77 39.31
C ALA A 99 -19.42 -5.87 37.83
N ASP A 100 -20.48 -5.16 37.43
CA ASP A 100 -21.06 -5.20 36.09
C ASP A 100 -20.43 -4.16 35.13
N THR A 101 -19.47 -3.35 35.61
CA THR A 101 -18.84 -2.30 34.81
C THR A 101 -17.72 -2.88 33.96
N LYS A 102 -17.82 -2.75 32.62
CA LYS A 102 -16.71 -3.08 31.72
C LYS A 102 -15.68 -1.97 31.74
N VAL A 103 -14.43 -2.33 32.02
CA VAL A 103 -13.29 -1.41 32.03
C VAL A 103 -12.35 -1.71 30.85
N ARG A 104 -11.80 -0.68 30.27
CA ARG A 104 -10.75 -0.78 29.25
C ARG A 104 -9.40 -0.60 29.90
N HIS A 105 -8.57 -1.64 29.84
CA HIS A 105 -7.25 -1.65 30.48
C HIS A 105 -6.31 -0.58 29.88
N GLU A 106 -6.48 -0.19 28.62
CA GLU A 106 -5.68 0.85 27.98
C GLU A 106 -5.77 2.20 28.71
N ARG A 107 -7.01 2.57 29.14
CA ARG A 107 -7.24 3.78 29.93
C ARG A 107 -6.68 3.65 31.34
N THR A 108 -6.81 2.47 31.91
CA THR A 108 -6.25 2.18 33.25
C THR A 108 -4.72 2.21 33.21
N THR A 109 -4.09 1.71 32.13
CA THR A 109 -2.63 1.86 31.88
C THR A 109 -2.21 3.32 31.96
N VAL A 110 -2.88 4.20 31.18
CA VAL A 110 -2.54 5.64 31.17
C VAL A 110 -2.73 6.26 32.56
N ALA A 111 -3.83 5.97 33.23
CA ALA A 111 -4.11 6.52 34.57
C ALA A 111 -3.08 6.02 35.60
N ALA A 112 -2.79 4.72 35.63
CA ALA A 112 -1.82 4.14 36.57
C ALA A 112 -0.42 4.74 36.40
N LEU A 113 0.08 4.83 35.17
CA LEU A 113 1.41 5.33 34.88
C LEU A 113 1.51 6.85 35.03
N ASN A 114 0.64 7.60 34.33
CA ASN A 114 0.73 9.08 34.29
C ASN A 114 0.29 9.74 35.59
N GLU A 115 -0.80 9.32 36.20
CA GLU A 115 -1.40 10.04 37.32
C GLU A 115 -0.88 9.60 38.68
N ARG A 116 -0.30 8.39 38.78
CA ARG A 116 0.17 7.83 40.04
C ARG A 116 1.63 7.37 40.00
N ILE A 117 1.95 6.21 39.42
CA ILE A 117 3.25 5.56 39.57
C ILE A 117 4.41 6.46 39.15
N TRP A 118 4.45 6.91 37.92
CA TRP A 118 5.54 7.75 37.43
C TRP A 118 5.54 9.17 38.01
N LYS A 119 4.38 9.62 38.51
CA LYS A 119 4.30 10.86 39.29
C LYS A 119 4.97 10.72 40.64
N GLU A 120 4.76 9.62 41.34
CA GLU A 120 5.41 9.27 42.59
C GLU A 120 6.92 9.08 42.43
N LEU A 121 7.37 8.55 41.30
CA LEU A 121 8.78 8.47 40.93
C LEU A 121 9.39 9.83 40.51
N GLY A 122 8.62 10.92 40.51
CA GLY A 122 9.10 12.26 40.18
C GLY A 122 9.24 12.58 38.70
N ALA A 123 8.71 11.76 37.81
CA ALA A 123 8.76 12.02 36.38
C ALA A 123 8.02 13.32 36.01
N GLU A 124 8.58 14.07 35.06
CA GLU A 124 7.98 15.31 34.56
C GLU A 124 6.63 15.04 33.89
N LYS A 125 5.64 15.92 34.10
CA LYS A 125 4.28 15.72 33.58
C LYS A 125 4.22 15.54 32.07
N SER A 126 5.03 16.28 31.31
CA SER A 126 5.05 16.21 29.84
C SER A 126 5.58 14.87 29.34
N LEU A 127 6.57 14.30 30.01
CA LEU A 127 7.20 13.02 29.68
C LEU A 127 6.29 11.85 30.05
N ARG A 128 5.83 11.80 31.31
CA ARG A 128 4.95 10.70 31.72
C ARG A 128 3.63 10.67 30.96
N SER A 129 3.08 11.83 30.61
CA SER A 129 1.86 11.91 29.80
C SER A 129 2.10 11.41 28.38
N PHE A 130 3.30 11.67 27.81
CA PHE A 130 3.67 11.17 26.49
C PHE A 130 3.85 9.65 26.49
N TYR A 131 4.73 9.12 27.35
CA TYR A 131 5.02 7.70 27.37
C TYR A 131 3.80 6.85 27.78
N ALA A 132 3.05 7.24 28.82
CA ALA A 132 1.83 6.56 29.19
C ALA A 132 0.78 6.57 28.05
N GLY A 133 0.67 7.69 27.35
CA GLY A 133 -0.22 7.82 26.20
C GLY A 133 0.15 6.90 25.03
N VAL A 134 1.45 6.72 24.77
CA VAL A 134 1.96 5.79 23.76
C VAL A 134 1.61 4.35 24.14
N LEU A 135 1.93 3.94 25.39
CA LEU A 135 1.69 2.58 25.86
C LEU A 135 0.20 2.22 25.90
N GLY A 136 -0.66 3.14 26.37
CA GLY A 136 -2.09 2.92 26.40
C GLY A 136 -2.78 2.94 25.02
N ALA A 137 -2.03 3.20 23.95
CA ALA A 137 -2.60 3.22 22.59
C ALA A 137 -2.39 1.93 21.80
N HIS A 138 -1.79 0.89 22.37
CA HIS A 138 -1.37 -0.33 21.65
C HIS A 138 -2.52 -1.08 20.93
N HIS A 139 -3.75 -1.01 21.42
CA HIS A 139 -4.90 -1.57 20.73
C HIS A 139 -5.56 -0.64 19.70
N GLN A 140 -5.21 0.65 19.68
CA GLN A 140 -5.76 1.66 18.77
C GLN A 140 -7.29 1.58 18.61
N GLY A 141 -8.00 1.25 19.71
CA GLY A 141 -9.45 1.12 19.71
C GLY A 141 -10.17 2.45 19.93
N LYS A 142 -11.46 2.49 19.60
CA LYS A 142 -12.36 3.62 19.86
C LYS A 142 -12.29 4.08 21.31
N ASP A 143 -12.23 5.38 21.50
CA ASP A 143 -12.82 6.00 22.65
C ASP A 143 -14.34 5.85 22.55
N GLY A 144 -14.87 4.73 23.05
CA GLY A 144 -16.31 4.53 23.08
C GLY A 144 -16.96 5.63 23.91
N GLU A 145 -17.97 6.24 23.35
CA GLU A 145 -18.95 7.03 24.09
C GLU A 145 -19.45 6.20 25.28
N GLY A 146 -19.19 6.65 26.42
CA GLY A 146 -19.57 6.05 27.70
C GLY A 146 -18.44 6.35 28.64
N GLY A 147 -18.45 7.57 29.23
CA GLY A 147 -17.55 7.94 30.30
C GLY A 147 -17.63 6.92 31.42
N SER A 148 -16.76 5.91 31.40
CA SER A 148 -16.51 5.18 32.63
C SER A 148 -15.92 6.22 33.56
N LYS A 149 -16.71 6.67 34.53
CA LYS A 149 -16.18 7.36 35.70
C LYS A 149 -15.03 6.46 36.16
N HIS A 150 -13.80 7.00 36.22
CA HIS A 150 -12.66 6.28 36.72
C HIS A 150 -13.03 5.69 38.08
N THR A 151 -13.31 4.40 38.14
CA THR A 151 -13.41 3.70 39.41
C THR A 151 -12.02 3.74 40.00
N LYS A 152 -11.88 4.32 41.19
CA LYS A 152 -10.60 4.30 41.89
C LYS A 152 -10.28 2.83 42.20
N ASN A 153 -9.23 2.32 41.61
CA ASN A 153 -8.72 1.00 41.93
C ASN A 153 -8.41 0.94 43.45
N SER A 154 -8.67 -0.20 44.08
CA SER A 154 -8.42 -0.32 45.51
C SER A 154 -6.92 -0.22 45.84
N SER A 155 -6.59 0.05 47.10
CA SER A 155 -5.19 0.15 47.55
C SER A 155 -4.40 -1.13 47.28
N PHE A 156 -5.08 -2.29 47.36
CA PHE A 156 -4.47 -3.58 47.07
C PHE A 156 -4.01 -3.71 45.60
N TRP A 157 -4.91 -3.43 44.66
CA TRP A 157 -4.58 -3.48 43.23
C TRP A 157 -3.58 -2.41 42.80
N ASN A 158 -3.66 -1.23 43.43
CA ASN A 158 -2.65 -0.20 43.25
C ASN A 158 -1.27 -0.64 43.72
N GLY A 159 -1.20 -1.42 44.82
CA GLY A 159 0.04 -2.02 45.31
C GLY A 159 0.62 -3.03 44.32
N LEU A 160 -0.21 -3.91 43.76
CA LEU A 160 0.24 -4.87 42.72
C LEU A 160 0.73 -4.16 41.43
N GLN A 161 0.09 -3.05 41.03
CA GLN A 161 0.59 -2.27 39.89
C GLN A 161 1.97 -1.65 40.18
N ALA A 162 2.18 -1.14 41.42
CA ALA A 162 3.48 -0.60 41.82
C ALA A 162 4.56 -1.70 41.88
N GLU A 163 4.21 -2.88 42.42
CA GLU A 163 5.08 -4.05 42.45
C GLU A 163 5.48 -4.52 41.05
N LEU A 164 4.54 -4.56 40.09
CA LEU A 164 4.83 -4.91 38.71
C LEU A 164 5.79 -3.89 38.08
N GLU A 165 5.53 -2.58 38.22
CA GLU A 165 6.42 -1.54 37.71
C GLU A 165 7.82 -1.65 38.30
N GLU A 166 7.95 -1.80 39.61
CA GLU A 166 9.24 -1.92 40.30
C GLU A 166 10.00 -3.15 39.81
N THR A 167 9.33 -4.29 39.67
CA THR A 167 9.92 -5.51 39.14
C THR A 167 10.42 -5.32 37.72
N MET A 168 9.64 -4.74 36.82
CA MET A 168 10.04 -4.50 35.42
C MET A 168 11.19 -3.47 35.36
N ARG A 169 11.17 -2.45 36.19
CA ARG A 169 12.22 -1.43 36.25
C ARG A 169 13.56 -2.06 36.69
N HIS A 170 13.55 -2.92 37.72
CA HIS A 170 14.78 -3.63 38.13
C HIS A 170 15.26 -4.60 37.07
N LEU A 171 14.36 -5.30 36.40
CA LEU A 171 14.70 -6.30 35.38
C LEU A 171 15.37 -5.66 34.16
N PHE A 172 14.82 -4.60 33.62
CA PHE A 172 15.25 -4.01 32.35
C PHE A 172 16.25 -2.86 32.50
N LEU A 173 16.09 -1.99 33.51
CA LEU A 173 16.94 -0.81 33.66
C LEU A 173 18.14 -1.04 34.63
N LYS A 174 18.08 -2.05 35.49
CA LYS A 174 19.17 -2.47 36.39
C LYS A 174 19.75 -1.38 37.32
N THR A 175 19.28 -0.15 37.24
CA THR A 175 19.77 1.00 38.00
C THR A 175 18.60 1.79 38.55
N GLU A 176 18.83 2.63 39.58
CA GLU A 176 17.84 3.63 39.99
C GLU A 176 17.64 4.63 38.86
N VAL A 177 16.40 4.70 38.37
CA VAL A 177 16.05 5.62 37.29
C VAL A 177 15.94 7.03 37.85
N ALA A 178 16.97 7.82 37.63
CA ALA A 178 16.93 9.23 38.01
C ALA A 178 16.04 10.06 37.07
N PHE A 179 15.96 9.70 35.77
CA PHE A 179 15.27 10.53 34.75
C PHE A 179 14.69 9.67 33.62
N PHE A 180 13.48 10.05 33.17
CA PHE A 180 12.91 9.58 31.90
C PHE A 180 13.65 10.23 30.72
N PRO A 181 13.80 9.54 29.58
CA PRO A 181 14.41 10.11 28.40
C PRO A 181 13.71 11.43 28.02
N PRO A 182 14.44 12.54 27.90
CA PRO A 182 13.86 13.83 27.52
C PRO A 182 13.42 13.77 26.07
N ILE A 183 12.30 14.42 25.74
CA ILE A 183 11.79 14.49 24.38
C ILE A 183 11.17 15.86 24.12
N GLU A 184 11.61 16.50 23.06
CA GLU A 184 11.06 17.78 22.64
C GLU A 184 9.74 17.60 21.88
N LYS A 185 8.94 18.67 21.83
CA LYS A 185 7.59 18.61 21.24
C LYS A 185 7.59 18.15 19.76
N PRO A 186 8.49 18.63 18.88
CA PRO A 186 8.53 18.17 17.50
C PRO A 186 8.87 16.69 17.33
N GLN A 187 9.70 16.15 18.24
CA GLN A 187 10.15 14.76 18.23
C GLN A 187 9.08 13.78 18.73
N LYS A 188 8.07 14.25 19.47
CA LYS A 188 7.01 13.39 20.03
C LYS A 188 6.18 12.66 18.98
N GLY A 189 6.02 13.22 17.77
CA GLY A 189 5.36 12.56 16.66
C GLY A 189 6.11 11.31 16.20
N PRO A 190 7.33 11.47 15.67
CA PRO A 190 8.15 10.35 15.18
C PRO A 190 8.47 9.32 16.26
N ALA A 191 8.98 9.74 17.43
CA ALA A 191 9.29 8.84 18.53
C ALA A 191 8.06 8.05 19.02
N GLY A 192 6.90 8.71 19.11
CA GLY A 192 5.66 8.06 19.53
C GLY A 192 5.18 7.01 18.52
N ALA A 193 5.35 7.27 17.23
CA ALA A 193 5.00 6.31 16.18
C ALA A 193 5.90 5.07 16.23
N LEU A 194 7.22 5.24 16.36
CA LEU A 194 8.16 4.12 16.46
C LEU A 194 7.94 3.32 17.74
N LEU A 195 7.86 3.99 18.91
CA LEU A 195 7.62 3.32 20.19
C LEU A 195 6.30 2.54 20.22
N LEU A 196 5.22 3.12 19.68
CA LEU A 196 3.94 2.42 19.61
C LEU A 196 3.99 1.24 18.65
N GLY A 197 4.63 1.40 17.49
CA GLY A 197 4.82 0.32 16.54
C GLY A 197 5.60 -0.85 17.15
N LEU A 198 6.69 -0.56 17.86
CA LEU A 198 7.50 -1.54 18.58
C LEU A 198 6.71 -2.19 19.74
N THR A 199 5.92 -1.42 20.48
CA THR A 199 5.05 -1.96 21.53
C THR A 199 4.05 -2.97 20.98
N ILE A 200 3.35 -2.63 19.88
CA ILE A 200 2.39 -3.53 19.24
C ILE A 200 3.08 -4.79 18.70
N LEU A 201 4.23 -4.65 18.06
CA LEU A 201 4.98 -5.78 17.52
C LEU A 201 5.42 -6.74 18.62
N SER A 202 5.96 -6.20 19.71
CA SER A 202 6.42 -6.97 20.87
C SER A 202 5.27 -7.68 21.60
N ASP A 203 4.14 -6.98 21.80
CA ASP A 203 2.91 -7.59 22.36
C ASP A 203 2.43 -8.74 21.49
N TRP A 204 2.39 -8.57 20.16
CA TRP A 204 1.94 -9.64 19.25
C TRP A 204 2.84 -10.87 19.25
N ILE A 205 4.16 -10.70 19.44
CA ILE A 205 5.09 -11.83 19.57
C ILE A 205 4.90 -12.51 20.92
N ALA A 206 4.88 -11.75 22.02
CA ALA A 206 4.68 -12.27 23.37
C ALA A 206 3.32 -12.93 23.57
N SER A 207 2.31 -12.44 22.84
CA SER A 207 0.94 -12.93 22.84
C SER A 207 0.65 -14.05 21.84
N GLY A 208 1.59 -14.36 20.95
CA GLY A 208 1.41 -15.34 19.87
C GLY A 208 1.64 -16.79 20.32
N ASP A 209 1.49 -17.71 19.35
CA ASP A 209 1.68 -19.14 19.59
C ASP A 209 3.11 -19.49 20.06
N LEU A 210 4.07 -18.62 19.77
CA LEU A 210 5.46 -18.77 20.21
C LEU A 210 5.60 -18.96 21.72
N PHE A 211 4.72 -18.35 22.51
CA PHE A 211 4.73 -18.34 23.97
C PHE A 211 3.42 -18.86 24.57
N ALA A 212 2.67 -19.68 23.82
CA ALA A 212 1.39 -20.21 24.26
C ALA A 212 1.52 -21.06 25.56
N ASP A 213 2.64 -21.73 25.72
CA ASP A 213 2.94 -22.59 26.88
C ASP A 213 3.92 -21.95 27.90
N ALA A 214 4.19 -20.65 27.79
CA ALA A 214 5.21 -19.96 28.58
C ALA A 214 5.06 -20.13 30.09
N GLU A 215 3.83 -20.15 30.64
CA GLU A 215 3.58 -20.36 32.06
C GLU A 215 4.13 -21.69 32.61
N THR A 216 4.37 -22.66 31.73
CA THR A 216 4.85 -24.00 32.14
C THR A 216 6.37 -24.07 32.24
N TRP A 217 7.12 -23.24 31.54
CA TRP A 217 8.57 -23.33 31.41
C TRP A 217 9.33 -22.02 31.64
N PHE A 218 8.68 -20.84 31.43
CA PHE A 218 9.39 -19.58 31.52
C PHE A 218 9.64 -19.15 32.98
N ASP A 219 10.91 -18.90 33.27
CA ASP A 219 11.38 -18.34 34.54
C ASP A 219 12.46 -17.27 34.18
N PRO A 220 12.22 -15.98 34.51
CA PRO A 220 13.15 -14.90 34.14
C PRO A 220 14.58 -15.10 34.64
N GLU A 221 14.78 -15.83 35.73
CA GLU A 221 16.12 -16.06 36.27
C GLU A 221 16.84 -17.24 35.61
N LYS A 222 16.10 -18.23 35.06
CA LYS A 222 16.67 -19.50 34.59
C LYS A 222 16.61 -19.69 33.08
N THR A 223 15.52 -19.23 32.44
CA THR A 223 15.22 -19.53 31.03
C THR A 223 15.19 -18.29 30.15
N TRP A 224 15.76 -17.17 30.62
CA TRP A 224 15.82 -15.91 29.81
C TRP A 224 16.47 -16.12 28.46
N ALA A 225 17.66 -16.72 28.43
CA ALA A 225 18.39 -16.97 27.19
C ALA A 225 17.64 -17.90 26.22
N GLU A 226 16.86 -18.85 26.73
CA GLU A 226 16.01 -19.71 25.90
C GLU A 226 14.86 -18.91 25.27
N ALA A 227 14.21 -18.04 26.03
CA ALA A 227 13.15 -17.17 25.52
C ALA A 227 13.70 -16.16 24.48
N GLU A 228 14.86 -15.57 24.76
CA GLU A 228 15.58 -14.68 23.83
C GLU A 228 15.88 -15.40 22.50
N GLN A 229 16.45 -16.60 22.55
CA GLN A 229 16.74 -17.41 21.36
C GLN A 229 15.47 -17.80 20.59
N LYS A 230 14.34 -18.06 21.27
CA LYS A 230 13.05 -18.32 20.62
C LYS A 230 12.59 -17.10 19.82
N VAL A 231 12.68 -15.89 20.38
CA VAL A 231 12.32 -14.66 19.66
C VAL A 231 13.26 -14.41 18.48
N GLU A 232 14.57 -14.57 18.65
CA GLU A 232 15.55 -14.40 17.58
C GLU A 232 15.24 -15.31 16.38
N ARG A 233 15.08 -16.62 16.64
CA ARG A 233 14.72 -17.58 15.59
C ARG A 233 13.41 -17.22 14.91
N PHE A 234 12.41 -16.81 15.68
CA PHE A 234 11.13 -16.39 15.12
C PHE A 234 11.29 -15.18 14.19
N LEU A 235 12.08 -14.17 14.56
CA LEU A 235 12.34 -13.00 13.72
C LEU A 235 13.07 -13.38 12.42
N GLU A 236 14.04 -14.29 12.50
CA GLU A 236 14.78 -14.80 11.34
C GLU A 236 13.88 -15.65 10.42
N ASP A 237 13.19 -16.65 10.97
CA ASP A 237 12.34 -17.58 10.23
C ASP A 237 11.11 -16.88 9.62
N SER A 238 10.60 -15.80 10.22
CA SER A 238 9.51 -15.00 9.68
C SER A 238 9.94 -14.08 8.53
N GLY A 239 11.25 -13.82 8.38
CA GLY A 239 11.78 -12.87 7.43
C GLY A 239 11.57 -11.41 7.85
N LEU A 240 11.38 -11.15 9.15
CA LEU A 240 11.36 -9.79 9.72
C LEU A 240 12.75 -9.14 9.70
N CYS A 241 13.79 -9.97 9.80
CA CYS A 241 15.18 -9.53 9.73
C CYS A 241 15.71 -9.77 8.32
N SER A 242 16.36 -8.77 7.74
CA SER A 242 17.09 -8.94 6.50
C SER A 242 18.49 -9.50 6.81
N PRO A 243 18.97 -10.48 6.05
CA PRO A 243 20.40 -10.73 6.03
C PRO A 243 21.12 -9.45 5.59
N ASP A 244 22.23 -9.17 6.24
CA ASP A 244 23.12 -8.06 5.86
C ASP A 244 23.82 -8.42 4.54
N VAL A 245 23.28 -7.93 3.43
CA VAL A 245 23.81 -8.17 2.08
C VAL A 245 24.33 -6.87 1.51
N ASP A 246 25.61 -6.85 1.23
CA ASP A 246 26.21 -5.76 0.46
C ASP A 246 25.95 -5.95 -1.04
N PHE A 247 25.05 -5.14 -1.60
CA PHE A 247 24.75 -5.13 -3.03
C PHE A 247 25.83 -4.47 -3.90
N GLY A 248 26.89 -3.92 -3.28
CA GLY A 248 27.92 -3.18 -4.00
C GLY A 248 27.59 -1.71 -4.22
N ARG A 249 28.54 -0.99 -4.82
CA ARG A 249 28.44 0.47 -5.12
C ARG A 249 28.30 0.75 -6.61
N GLU A 250 28.90 -0.08 -7.45
CA GLU A 250 28.76 0.05 -8.89
C GLU A 250 27.41 -0.47 -9.37
N PHE A 251 26.85 0.13 -10.41
CA PHE A 251 25.58 -0.29 -10.98
C PHE A 251 25.60 -1.75 -11.43
N SER A 252 26.74 -2.18 -12.01
CA SER A 252 26.97 -3.57 -12.44
C SER A 252 27.12 -4.58 -11.30
N GLU A 253 27.44 -4.16 -10.08
CA GLU A 253 27.45 -5.01 -8.90
C GLU A 253 26.01 -5.24 -8.41
N VAL A 254 25.20 -4.16 -8.37
CA VAL A 254 23.78 -4.24 -8.02
C VAL A 254 22.99 -5.02 -9.07
N TRP A 255 23.30 -4.81 -10.36
CA TRP A 255 22.65 -5.49 -11.48
C TRP A 255 23.65 -6.32 -12.30
N PRO A 256 24.10 -7.50 -11.83
CA PRO A 256 25.13 -8.31 -12.52
C PRO A 256 24.79 -8.75 -13.94
N ASN A 257 23.51 -8.74 -14.26
CA ASN A 257 23.01 -9.04 -15.61
C ASN A 257 23.08 -7.85 -16.58
N ILE A 258 23.47 -6.64 -16.10
CA ILE A 258 23.67 -5.45 -16.92
C ILE A 258 25.16 -5.10 -16.90
N PRO A 259 25.91 -5.44 -17.94
CA PRO A 259 27.34 -5.17 -17.98
C PRO A 259 27.61 -3.66 -18.10
N ARG A 260 28.77 -3.20 -17.61
CA ARG A 260 29.14 -1.77 -17.58
C ARG A 260 29.07 -1.07 -18.96
N ASN A 261 29.44 -1.79 -20.02
CA ASN A 261 29.32 -1.26 -21.38
C ASN A 261 27.90 -1.32 -21.97
N GLY A 262 26.93 -1.84 -21.23
CA GLY A 262 25.51 -1.88 -21.58
C GLY A 262 24.66 -0.94 -20.74
N LEU A 263 25.25 -0.10 -19.89
CA LEU A 263 24.53 0.89 -19.10
C LEU A 263 23.89 1.95 -20.01
N ARG A 264 22.69 2.35 -19.65
CA ARG A 264 22.00 3.49 -20.25
C ARG A 264 22.47 4.80 -19.60
N GLY A 265 22.30 5.92 -20.29
CA GLY A 265 22.70 7.22 -19.77
C GLY A 265 22.10 7.54 -18.39
N LEU A 266 20.83 7.24 -18.16
CA LEU A 266 20.21 7.37 -16.84
C LEU A 266 20.92 6.53 -15.75
N GLN A 267 21.37 5.32 -16.09
CA GLN A 267 22.03 4.39 -15.15
C GLN A 267 23.47 4.86 -14.85
N GLU A 268 24.16 5.41 -15.83
CA GLU A 268 25.48 6.05 -15.66
C GLU A 268 25.36 7.31 -14.79
N ASP A 269 24.35 8.15 -15.05
CA ASP A 269 24.15 9.41 -14.33
C ASP A 269 23.71 9.22 -12.87
N ILE A 270 22.89 8.20 -12.57
CA ILE A 270 22.52 7.90 -11.18
C ILE A 270 23.70 7.34 -10.39
N GLU A 271 24.51 6.48 -10.96
CA GLU A 271 25.75 5.98 -10.35
C GLU A 271 26.72 7.14 -10.04
N ALA A 272 26.94 8.03 -11.00
CA ALA A 272 27.80 9.19 -10.83
C ALA A 272 27.25 10.17 -9.76
N LEU A 273 25.92 10.37 -9.67
CA LEU A 273 25.32 11.20 -8.65
C LEU A 273 25.67 10.70 -7.24
N PHE A 274 25.54 9.41 -6.98
CA PHE A 274 25.91 8.83 -5.67
C PHE A 274 27.42 8.82 -5.40
N ALA A 275 28.25 8.75 -6.44
CA ALA A 275 29.69 8.82 -6.31
C ALA A 275 30.21 10.24 -5.99
N GLU A 276 29.50 11.26 -6.49
CA GLU A 276 29.89 12.67 -6.37
C GLU A 276 29.26 13.37 -5.14
N THR A 277 28.15 12.82 -4.58
CA THR A 277 27.43 13.43 -3.46
C THR A 277 27.94 12.83 -2.13
N GLU A 278 28.60 13.65 -1.31
CA GLU A 278 29.13 13.23 -0.01
C GLU A 278 28.07 13.19 1.08
N GLU A 279 27.05 14.07 1.01
CA GLU A 279 25.96 14.15 1.99
C GLU A 279 24.96 13.00 1.83
N LEU A 280 24.23 12.67 2.92
CA LEU A 280 23.15 11.70 2.87
C LEU A 280 22.01 12.19 1.99
N ILE A 281 21.59 11.40 1.04
CA ILE A 281 20.48 11.73 0.14
C ILE A 281 19.18 11.29 0.77
N SER A 282 18.26 12.22 1.03
CA SER A 282 16.95 11.96 1.62
C SER A 282 15.89 11.60 0.58
N VAL A 283 15.93 12.24 -0.59
CA VAL A 283 14.98 11.97 -1.68
C VAL A 283 15.64 12.05 -3.04
N VAL A 284 15.24 11.14 -3.93
CA VAL A 284 15.61 11.12 -5.34
C VAL A 284 14.34 11.11 -6.18
N LEU A 285 14.20 12.05 -7.11
CA LEU A 285 13.18 12.04 -8.15
C LEU A 285 13.84 11.80 -9.50
N ILE A 286 13.41 10.75 -10.20
CA ILE A 286 13.86 10.39 -11.55
C ILE A 286 12.73 10.71 -12.54
N GLU A 287 12.96 11.67 -13.42
CA GLU A 287 12.08 12.03 -14.52
C GLU A 287 12.73 11.67 -15.84
N ALA A 288 12.22 10.66 -16.52
CA ALA A 288 12.76 10.21 -17.81
C ALA A 288 11.67 9.51 -18.65
N PRO A 289 11.76 9.54 -19.98
CA PRO A 289 10.82 8.86 -20.87
C PRO A 289 10.67 7.37 -20.52
N MET A 290 9.63 6.74 -21.05
CA MET A 290 9.44 5.29 -20.88
C MET A 290 10.55 4.52 -21.63
N GLY A 291 11.06 3.46 -20.99
CA GLY A 291 12.08 2.59 -21.59
C GLY A 291 13.53 2.99 -21.30
N GLU A 292 13.78 4.05 -20.54
CA GLU A 292 15.14 4.51 -20.15
C GLU A 292 15.76 3.73 -18.98
N GLY A 293 15.08 2.68 -18.45
CA GLY A 293 15.60 1.88 -17.34
C GLY A 293 15.36 2.51 -15.96
N LYS A 294 14.30 3.30 -15.83
CA LYS A 294 13.93 3.96 -14.54
C LYS A 294 13.81 3.02 -13.37
N THR A 295 13.22 1.83 -13.55
CA THR A 295 13.02 0.87 -12.46
C THR A 295 14.35 0.37 -11.93
N GLU A 296 15.27 -0.01 -12.82
CA GLU A 296 16.62 -0.48 -12.44
C GLU A 296 17.40 0.64 -11.74
N ALA A 297 17.35 1.87 -12.28
CA ALA A 297 17.97 3.05 -11.68
C ALA A 297 17.35 3.39 -10.31
N GLY A 298 16.01 3.27 -10.19
CA GLY A 298 15.30 3.51 -8.94
C GLY A 298 15.63 2.49 -7.84
N ILE A 299 15.75 1.22 -8.17
CA ILE A 299 16.18 0.18 -7.22
C ILE A 299 17.64 0.37 -6.83
N TYR A 300 18.52 0.70 -7.78
CA TYR A 300 19.90 1.06 -7.49
C TYR A 300 19.95 2.22 -6.48
N ALA A 301 19.26 3.31 -6.76
CA ALA A 301 19.17 4.46 -5.86
C ALA A 301 18.63 4.07 -4.47
N ALA A 302 17.57 3.25 -4.42
CA ALA A 302 16.97 2.80 -3.18
C ALA A 302 17.96 2.02 -2.30
N LEU A 303 18.79 1.17 -2.89
CA LEU A 303 19.80 0.39 -2.16
C LEU A 303 20.97 1.25 -1.72
N GLN A 304 21.44 2.19 -2.56
CA GLN A 304 22.50 3.13 -2.15
C GLN A 304 22.04 4.03 -1.00
N MET A 305 20.79 4.55 -1.06
CA MET A 305 20.21 5.34 0.02
C MET A 305 20.00 4.50 1.29
N ALA A 306 19.51 3.25 1.17
CA ALA A 306 19.41 2.35 2.32
C ALA A 306 20.76 2.16 3.00
N ARG A 307 21.84 1.98 2.23
CA ARG A 307 23.21 1.90 2.75
C ARG A 307 23.63 3.18 3.46
N GLN A 308 23.42 4.37 2.84
CA GLN A 308 23.78 5.65 3.44
C GLN A 308 23.10 5.86 4.80
N TRP A 309 21.79 5.54 4.87
CA TRP A 309 20.97 5.70 6.06
C TRP A 309 21.02 4.49 7.01
N LYS A 310 21.91 3.50 6.77
CA LYS A 310 22.01 2.26 7.55
C LYS A 310 20.67 1.56 7.73
N LYS A 311 19.89 1.49 6.66
CA LYS A 311 18.56 0.82 6.59
C LYS A 311 18.66 -0.39 5.68
N HIS A 312 17.66 -1.29 5.73
CA HIS A 312 17.71 -2.56 5.02
C HIS A 312 16.51 -2.74 4.07
N GLY A 313 16.79 -2.89 2.77
CA GLY A 313 15.77 -3.23 1.79
C GLY A 313 15.00 -2.06 1.22
N PHE A 314 13.86 -2.39 0.60
CA PHE A 314 12.99 -1.40 -0.05
C PHE A 314 11.53 -1.83 -0.07
N TYR A 315 10.64 -0.84 -0.21
CA TYR A 315 9.25 -1.03 -0.58
C TYR A 315 8.95 -0.34 -1.91
N VAL A 316 8.47 -1.09 -2.92
CA VAL A 316 8.04 -0.52 -4.20
C VAL A 316 6.52 -0.37 -4.21
N GLY A 317 6.07 0.87 -4.14
CA GLY A 317 4.66 1.25 -4.21
C GLY A 317 4.24 1.59 -5.64
N LEU A 318 3.27 0.87 -6.18
CA LEU A 318 2.77 0.97 -7.55
C LEU A 318 1.30 1.42 -7.59
N PRO A 319 0.83 1.94 -8.73
CA PRO A 319 -0.54 2.44 -8.83
C PRO A 319 -1.61 1.35 -8.73
N THR A 320 -1.34 0.13 -9.19
CA THR A 320 -2.34 -0.93 -9.31
C THR A 320 -1.83 -2.30 -8.84
N SER A 321 -2.75 -3.20 -8.49
CA SER A 321 -2.41 -4.59 -8.15
C SER A 321 -1.79 -5.35 -9.33
N ALA A 322 -2.22 -5.07 -10.56
CA ALA A 322 -1.68 -5.70 -11.76
C ALA A 322 -0.20 -5.35 -11.97
N THR A 323 0.16 -4.05 -11.83
CA THR A 323 1.57 -3.62 -11.87
C THR A 323 2.39 -4.23 -10.75
N SER A 324 1.80 -4.37 -9.55
CA SER A 324 2.46 -5.00 -8.41
C SER A 324 2.77 -6.47 -8.65
N ASN A 325 1.84 -7.22 -9.26
CA ASN A 325 2.05 -8.64 -9.61
C ASN A 325 3.21 -8.84 -10.59
N GLN A 326 3.34 -7.96 -11.59
CA GLN A 326 4.46 -8.03 -12.55
C GLN A 326 5.78 -7.60 -11.90
N MET A 327 5.74 -6.55 -11.08
CA MET A 327 6.93 -6.03 -10.42
C MET A 327 7.50 -7.03 -9.41
N VAL A 328 6.67 -7.79 -8.68
CA VAL A 328 7.17 -8.80 -7.74
C VAL A 328 7.97 -9.89 -8.46
N GLY A 329 7.57 -10.31 -9.66
CA GLY A 329 8.35 -11.25 -10.48
C GLY A 329 9.71 -10.68 -10.86
N ARG A 330 9.77 -9.41 -11.25
CA ARG A 330 11.05 -8.72 -11.56
C ARG A 330 11.95 -8.60 -10.33
N MET A 331 11.38 -8.28 -9.17
CA MET A 331 12.14 -8.17 -7.92
C MET A 331 12.60 -9.53 -7.40
N ARG A 332 11.81 -10.60 -7.56
CA ARG A 332 12.28 -11.98 -7.30
C ARG A 332 13.48 -12.32 -8.17
N ALA A 333 13.39 -12.07 -9.47
CA ALA A 333 14.49 -12.32 -10.39
C ALA A 333 15.74 -11.46 -10.06
N PHE A 334 15.55 -10.22 -9.64
CA PHE A 334 16.64 -9.36 -9.17
C PHE A 334 17.27 -9.90 -7.87
N LEU A 335 16.48 -10.20 -6.87
CA LEU A 335 16.96 -10.70 -5.57
C LEU A 335 17.60 -12.09 -5.69
N ALA A 336 17.18 -12.92 -6.66
CA ALA A 336 17.82 -14.19 -6.97
C ALA A 336 19.28 -14.04 -7.43
N LEU A 337 19.64 -12.90 -8.05
CA LEU A 337 21.03 -12.62 -8.41
C LEU A 337 21.94 -12.47 -7.16
N HIS A 338 21.31 -12.23 -6.00
CA HIS A 338 21.97 -12.04 -4.70
C HIS A 338 21.61 -13.12 -3.68
N GLY A 339 20.92 -14.21 -4.09
CA GLY A 339 20.51 -15.30 -3.21
C GLY A 339 19.38 -14.96 -2.22
N LEU A 340 18.52 -14.00 -2.57
CA LEU A 340 17.45 -13.45 -1.72
C LEU A 340 16.04 -13.59 -2.35
N GLU A 341 15.84 -14.49 -3.29
CA GLU A 341 14.59 -14.62 -4.07
C GLU A 341 13.32 -14.82 -3.22
N ASP A 342 13.45 -15.53 -2.09
CA ASP A 342 12.33 -15.86 -1.20
C ASP A 342 11.98 -14.75 -0.20
N THR A 343 12.76 -13.66 -0.17
CA THR A 343 12.58 -12.59 0.82
C THR A 343 11.53 -11.54 0.44
N VAL A 344 11.18 -11.43 -0.86
CA VAL A 344 10.23 -10.41 -1.32
C VAL A 344 8.79 -10.78 -1.02
N ARG A 345 8.01 -9.82 -0.51
CA ARG A 345 6.57 -9.97 -0.23
C ARG A 345 5.72 -9.11 -1.16
N LEU A 346 4.57 -9.66 -1.58
CA LEU A 346 3.58 -8.95 -2.40
C LEU A 346 2.45 -8.40 -1.51
N LEU A 347 2.17 -7.10 -1.62
CA LEU A 347 1.25 -6.40 -0.73
C LEU A 347 0.13 -5.67 -1.48
N HIS A 348 -1.00 -6.34 -1.64
CA HIS A 348 -2.27 -5.72 -2.05
C HIS A 348 -3.45 -6.61 -1.62
N SER A 349 -4.67 -6.11 -1.75
CA SER A 349 -5.89 -6.79 -1.25
C SER A 349 -6.12 -8.19 -1.81
N MET A 350 -5.52 -8.53 -2.94
CA MET A 350 -5.63 -9.82 -3.64
C MET A 350 -4.30 -10.60 -3.64
N ALA A 351 -3.28 -10.15 -2.91
CA ALA A 351 -1.94 -10.78 -2.91
C ALA A 351 -1.99 -12.27 -2.57
N TRP A 352 -2.85 -12.66 -1.64
CA TRP A 352 -3.02 -14.05 -1.21
C TRP A 352 -3.48 -15.01 -2.32
N LEU A 353 -4.07 -14.51 -3.41
CA LEU A 353 -4.41 -15.33 -4.59
C LEU A 353 -3.17 -15.72 -5.41
N VAL A 354 -2.13 -14.89 -5.34
CA VAL A 354 -0.89 -15.04 -6.10
C VAL A 354 0.19 -15.72 -5.25
N ASP A 355 0.27 -15.36 -3.96
CA ASP A 355 1.30 -15.90 -3.05
C ASP A 355 1.11 -17.38 -2.69
N GLU A 356 -0.07 -17.98 -2.95
CA GLU A 356 -0.30 -19.40 -2.76
C GLU A 356 0.22 -20.29 -3.89
N ASP A 357 0.59 -19.69 -5.02
CA ASP A 357 1.36 -20.37 -6.09
C ASP A 357 2.88 -20.41 -5.78
N LEU A 358 3.30 -19.89 -4.61
CA LEU A 358 4.63 -20.22 -4.06
C LEU A 358 4.68 -21.73 -3.86
N PRO A 359 5.74 -22.43 -4.34
CA PRO A 359 5.91 -23.85 -4.09
C PRO A 359 5.66 -24.10 -2.61
N GLU A 360 4.92 -25.16 -2.28
CA GLU A 360 4.74 -25.59 -0.88
C GLU A 360 6.14 -25.65 -0.28
N MET A 361 6.53 -24.61 0.43
CA MET A 361 7.78 -24.59 1.17
C MET A 361 7.63 -25.72 2.17
N GLN A 362 8.37 -26.79 1.96
CA GLN A 362 8.47 -27.87 2.92
C GLN A 362 9.23 -27.29 4.12
N PHE A 363 8.47 -26.89 5.13
CA PHE A 363 9.07 -26.48 6.39
C PHE A 363 9.41 -27.72 7.20
N ASP A 364 10.63 -27.75 7.71
CA ASP A 364 11.12 -28.86 8.53
C ASP A 364 10.39 -28.95 9.88
N THR A 365 9.75 -27.87 10.34
CA THR A 365 9.01 -27.79 11.60
C THR A 365 7.75 -26.93 11.49
N GLU A 366 6.75 -27.19 12.38
CA GLU A 366 5.53 -26.38 12.48
C GLU A 366 5.84 -24.93 12.91
N GLU A 367 6.88 -24.72 13.73
CA GLU A 367 7.32 -23.40 14.17
C GLU A 367 7.80 -22.54 13.02
N LYS A 368 8.62 -23.10 12.09
CA LYS A 368 9.05 -22.42 10.88
C LYS A 368 7.88 -22.11 9.95
N ALA A 369 6.95 -23.05 9.82
CA ALA A 369 5.73 -22.84 9.04
C ALA A 369 4.84 -21.72 9.63
N TYR A 370 4.77 -21.60 10.94
CA TYR A 370 4.07 -20.52 11.65
C TYR A 370 4.77 -19.18 11.40
N ALA A 371 6.08 -19.10 11.63
CA ALA A 371 6.85 -17.88 11.46
C ALA A 371 6.76 -17.35 10.01
N ALA A 372 6.94 -18.21 8.99
CA ALA A 372 6.85 -17.82 7.58
C ALA A 372 5.46 -17.29 7.19
N ARG A 373 4.39 -17.84 7.78
CA ARG A 373 3.01 -17.36 7.57
C ARG A 373 2.68 -16.07 8.34
N TRP A 374 3.48 -15.71 9.32
CA TRP A 374 3.20 -14.58 10.20
C TRP A 374 3.19 -13.22 9.47
N LEU A 375 4.02 -13.05 8.44
CA LEU A 375 4.07 -11.84 7.59
C LEU A 375 3.02 -11.80 6.47
N LEU A 376 2.32 -12.91 6.20
CA LEU A 376 1.31 -12.97 5.11
C LEU A 376 0.15 -11.97 5.27
N PRO A 377 -0.38 -11.65 6.48
CA PRO A 377 -1.39 -10.63 6.59
C PRO A 377 -0.88 -9.29 6.09
N VAL A 378 -1.65 -8.62 5.22
CA VAL A 378 -1.32 -7.33 4.59
C VAL A 378 -0.89 -6.26 5.62
N ARG A 379 -1.37 -6.35 6.85
CA ARG A 379 -1.01 -5.43 7.95
C ARG A 379 0.43 -5.57 8.42
N ARG A 380 1.02 -6.74 8.29
CA ARG A 380 2.38 -7.08 8.75
C ARG A 380 3.39 -7.09 7.60
N GLY A 381 2.93 -7.22 6.37
CA GLY A 381 3.79 -7.40 5.20
C GLY A 381 4.80 -6.26 4.96
N LEU A 382 4.46 -5.02 5.36
CA LEU A 382 5.42 -3.91 5.29
C LEU A 382 6.59 -4.02 6.29
N LEU A 383 6.51 -4.93 7.26
CA LEU A 383 7.65 -5.21 8.14
C LEU A 383 8.74 -6.03 7.41
N ALA A 384 8.41 -6.76 6.35
CA ALA A 384 9.39 -7.50 5.56
C ALA A 384 10.41 -6.55 4.90
N PRO A 385 11.70 -6.91 4.83
CA PRO A 385 12.77 -6.06 4.26
C PRO A 385 12.49 -5.66 2.80
N TYR A 386 12.08 -6.61 1.98
CA TYR A 386 11.78 -6.40 0.56
C TYR A 386 10.30 -6.64 0.31
N ALA A 387 9.63 -5.61 -0.17
CA ALA A 387 8.21 -5.75 -0.50
C ALA A 387 7.84 -4.93 -1.73
N VAL A 388 6.86 -5.44 -2.46
CA VAL A 388 6.24 -4.81 -3.62
C VAL A 388 4.74 -4.78 -3.39
N GLY A 389 4.10 -3.68 -3.69
CA GLY A 389 2.66 -3.59 -3.53
C GLY A 389 2.06 -2.33 -4.12
N THR A 390 0.78 -2.08 -3.81
CA THR A 390 0.20 -0.81 -4.23
C THR A 390 0.63 0.32 -3.28
N VAL A 391 0.78 1.52 -3.81
CA VAL A 391 1.12 2.73 -3.01
C VAL A 391 0.12 2.95 -1.86
N ASP A 392 -1.11 2.45 -2.02
CA ASP A 392 -2.15 2.47 -0.98
C ASP A 392 -1.66 1.90 0.36
N GLN A 393 -0.81 0.85 0.34
CA GLN A 393 -0.27 0.25 1.56
C GLN A 393 0.67 1.21 2.31
N ALA A 394 1.47 2.00 1.59
CA ALA A 394 2.30 3.04 2.19
C ALA A 394 1.45 4.23 2.67
N MET A 395 0.47 4.68 1.88
CA MET A 395 -0.43 5.77 2.26
C MET A 395 -1.25 5.45 3.51
N MET A 396 -1.62 4.18 3.73
CA MET A 396 -2.29 3.75 4.97
C MET A 396 -1.44 3.96 6.23
N ALA A 397 -0.14 4.17 6.12
CA ALA A 397 0.71 4.53 7.24
C ALA A 397 0.38 5.92 7.83
N VAL A 398 -0.15 6.81 6.99
CA VAL A 398 -0.49 8.19 7.37
C VAL A 398 -1.99 8.46 7.45
N LEU A 399 -2.81 7.43 7.31
CA LEU A 399 -4.25 7.50 7.54
C LEU A 399 -4.60 7.10 8.97
N MET A 400 -5.72 7.62 9.47
CA MET A 400 -6.29 7.23 10.76
C MET A 400 -6.92 5.84 10.69
N VAL A 401 -6.11 4.82 10.44
CA VAL A 401 -6.49 3.41 10.39
C VAL A 401 -5.85 2.63 11.52
N LYS A 402 -6.50 1.54 11.94
CA LYS A 402 -5.95 0.66 12.97
C LYS A 402 -4.61 0.08 12.51
N TYR A 403 -3.61 0.11 13.38
CA TYR A 403 -2.24 -0.34 13.13
C TYR A 403 -1.49 0.40 12.01
N GLY A 404 -1.88 1.63 11.67
CA GLY A 404 -1.13 2.49 10.73
C GLY A 404 0.33 2.70 11.16
N VAL A 405 0.60 2.79 12.46
CA VAL A 405 1.96 2.94 13.01
C VAL A 405 2.87 1.74 12.75
N LEU A 406 2.33 0.51 12.60
CA LEU A 406 3.14 -0.64 12.19
C LEU A 406 3.65 -0.50 10.75
N ARG A 407 2.88 0.15 9.89
CA ARG A 407 3.31 0.48 8.54
C ARG A 407 4.41 1.54 8.55
N LEU A 408 4.28 2.56 9.41
CA LEU A 408 5.37 3.54 9.61
C LEU A 408 6.64 2.87 10.12
N LEU A 409 6.54 1.99 11.13
CA LEU A 409 7.67 1.21 11.61
C LEU A 409 8.29 0.33 10.50
N GLY A 410 7.45 -0.30 9.67
CA GLY A 410 7.92 -1.09 8.54
C GLY A 410 8.63 -0.26 7.47
N LEU A 411 8.14 0.94 7.18
CA LEU A 411 8.78 1.87 6.24
C LEU A 411 10.07 2.48 6.82
N ALA A 412 10.10 2.77 8.13
CA ALA A 412 11.27 3.33 8.79
C ALA A 412 12.54 2.45 8.65
N GLN A 413 12.37 1.18 8.37
CA GLN A 413 13.48 0.21 8.23
C GLN A 413 14.09 0.15 6.83
N LYS A 414 13.54 0.83 5.82
CA LYS A 414 13.88 0.64 4.40
C LYS A 414 13.71 1.90 3.57
N THR A 415 14.09 1.84 2.31
CA THR A 415 13.81 2.89 1.33
C THR A 415 12.43 2.70 0.73
N LEU A 416 11.66 3.78 0.63
CA LEU A 416 10.37 3.82 -0.07
C LEU A 416 10.60 4.21 -1.53
N VAL A 417 10.14 3.37 -2.47
CA VAL A 417 10.11 3.66 -3.90
C VAL A 417 8.66 3.88 -4.33
N ILE A 418 8.34 5.05 -4.86
CA ILE A 418 7.02 5.38 -5.41
C ILE A 418 7.14 5.43 -6.93
N ASP A 419 6.55 4.47 -7.61
CA ASP A 419 6.59 4.41 -9.08
C ASP A 419 5.35 5.06 -9.70
N GLU A 420 5.50 5.53 -10.95
CA GLU A 420 4.46 6.18 -11.75
C GLU A 420 3.78 7.36 -11.03
N LEU A 421 4.59 8.25 -10.42
CA LEU A 421 4.10 9.36 -9.56
C LEU A 421 3.08 10.28 -10.27
N HIS A 422 3.17 10.42 -11.59
CA HIS A 422 2.23 11.18 -12.39
C HIS A 422 0.80 10.61 -12.38
N SER A 423 0.62 9.31 -12.12
CA SER A 423 -0.67 8.61 -12.21
C SER A 423 -1.62 8.87 -11.03
N TYR A 424 -1.15 9.53 -9.98
CA TYR A 424 -1.93 9.76 -8.77
C TYR A 424 -2.72 11.06 -8.88
N ASP A 425 -4.02 11.01 -8.54
CA ASP A 425 -4.92 12.16 -8.51
C ASP A 425 -4.59 13.13 -7.36
N VAL A 426 -5.33 14.24 -7.27
CA VAL A 426 -5.11 15.27 -6.24
C VAL A 426 -5.28 14.71 -4.83
N TYR A 427 -6.32 13.90 -4.59
CA TYR A 427 -6.55 13.30 -3.28
C TYR A 427 -5.39 12.41 -2.85
N MET A 428 -4.94 11.53 -3.74
CA MET A 428 -3.79 10.66 -3.48
C MET A 428 -2.50 11.46 -3.32
N SER A 429 -2.33 12.53 -4.07
CA SER A 429 -1.17 13.43 -3.97
C SER A 429 -1.04 14.07 -2.59
N GLU A 430 -2.16 14.50 -1.98
CA GLU A 430 -2.20 15.00 -0.60
C GLU A 430 -1.80 13.92 0.44
N LEU A 431 -2.25 12.67 0.21
CA LEU A 431 -1.85 11.56 1.08
C LEU A 431 -0.35 11.26 0.95
N ILE A 432 0.18 11.31 -0.27
CA ILE A 432 1.61 11.11 -0.53
C ILE A 432 2.42 12.26 0.08
N GLU A 433 2.01 13.51 -0.04
CA GLU A 433 2.68 14.64 0.59
C GLU A 433 2.79 14.46 2.11
N ARG A 434 1.68 14.05 2.78
CA ARG A 434 1.71 13.72 4.21
C ARG A 434 2.63 12.54 4.51
N LEU A 435 2.67 11.53 3.64
CA LEU A 435 3.59 10.41 3.77
C LEU A 435 5.05 10.89 3.68
N LEU A 436 5.35 11.80 2.75
CA LEU A 436 6.68 12.38 2.58
C LEU A 436 7.11 13.24 3.77
N GLU A 437 6.18 13.99 4.40
CA GLU A 437 6.45 14.69 5.67
C GLU A 437 6.88 13.70 6.78
N TRP A 438 6.18 12.56 6.87
CA TRP A 438 6.53 11.51 7.83
C TRP A 438 7.81 10.78 7.45
N CYS A 439 8.07 10.55 6.16
CA CYS A 439 9.33 9.98 5.69
C CYS A 439 10.51 10.86 6.09
N LYS A 440 10.42 12.18 5.88
CA LYS A 440 11.47 13.12 6.34
C LYS A 440 11.68 13.05 7.85
N ALA A 441 10.59 13.07 8.63
CA ALA A 441 10.66 13.07 10.09
C ALA A 441 11.13 11.75 10.70
N LEU A 442 11.04 10.64 9.98
CA LEU A 442 11.50 9.31 10.34
C LEU A 442 12.72 8.88 9.53
N GLU A 443 13.44 9.83 8.94
CA GLU A 443 14.65 9.56 8.16
C GLU A 443 14.49 8.39 7.17
N ILE A 444 13.28 8.26 6.57
CA ILE A 444 12.98 7.24 5.56
C ILE A 444 13.43 7.77 4.20
N PRO A 445 14.42 7.17 3.55
CA PRO A 445 14.84 7.58 2.22
C PRO A 445 13.73 7.30 1.19
N VAL A 446 13.54 8.20 0.23
CA VAL A 446 12.48 8.07 -0.77
C VAL A 446 13.02 8.20 -2.18
N VAL A 447 12.63 7.28 -3.05
CA VAL A 447 12.85 7.34 -4.50
C VAL A 447 11.50 7.49 -5.19
N MET A 448 11.36 8.49 -6.04
CA MET A 448 10.16 8.73 -6.84
C MET A 448 10.49 8.60 -8.32
N LEU A 449 9.66 7.84 -9.04
CA LEU A 449 9.83 7.59 -10.46
C LEU A 449 8.64 8.15 -11.23
N SER A 450 8.92 8.88 -12.30
CA SER A 450 7.90 9.43 -13.19
C SER A 450 8.35 9.46 -14.63
N ALA A 451 7.40 9.42 -15.56
CA ALA A 451 7.69 9.73 -16.96
C ALA A 451 7.88 11.25 -17.14
N THR A 452 6.93 12.01 -16.64
CA THR A 452 6.94 13.49 -16.59
C THR A 452 6.09 13.94 -15.42
N LEU A 453 6.33 15.13 -14.90
CA LEU A 453 5.48 15.75 -13.86
C LEU A 453 5.17 17.19 -14.23
N PRO A 454 3.91 17.65 -14.04
CA PRO A 454 3.61 19.07 -14.04
C PRO A 454 4.49 19.79 -13.01
N PRO A 455 4.99 20.99 -13.30
CA PRO A 455 5.90 21.72 -12.40
C PRO A 455 5.33 21.94 -10.99
N GLU A 456 4.03 22.21 -10.88
CA GLU A 456 3.35 22.39 -9.60
C GLU A 456 3.31 21.09 -8.77
N LYS A 457 3.00 19.95 -9.40
CA LYS A 457 3.01 18.65 -8.74
C LYS A 457 4.41 18.24 -8.30
N LYS A 458 5.43 18.53 -9.11
CA LYS A 458 6.83 18.33 -8.74
C LYS A 458 7.19 19.14 -7.49
N ALA A 459 6.83 20.41 -7.47
CA ALA A 459 7.07 21.29 -6.34
C ALA A 459 6.33 20.82 -5.09
N GLN A 460 5.06 20.40 -5.20
CA GLN A 460 4.27 19.85 -4.11
C GLN A 460 4.94 18.63 -3.49
N MET A 461 5.32 17.63 -4.30
CA MET A 461 5.93 16.40 -3.80
C MET A 461 7.27 16.61 -3.10
N LEU A 462 8.05 17.60 -3.53
CA LEU A 462 9.36 17.89 -2.92
C LEU A 462 9.31 18.94 -1.82
N SER A 463 8.17 19.60 -1.60
CA SER A 463 7.97 20.65 -0.58
C SER A 463 8.37 20.26 0.85
N PRO A 464 8.18 19.00 1.31
CA PRO A 464 8.65 18.63 2.65
C PRO A 464 10.18 18.70 2.81
N TYR A 465 10.93 18.54 1.72
CA TYR A 465 12.40 18.43 1.76
C TYR A 465 13.13 19.73 1.44
N MET A 466 12.53 20.64 0.69
CA MET A 466 13.19 21.84 0.19
C MET A 466 12.27 23.06 0.14
N THR A 467 12.88 24.26 0.12
CA THR A 467 12.17 25.53 0.00
C THR A 467 12.58 26.31 -1.26
N GLU A 468 13.56 25.82 -2.01
CA GLU A 468 14.09 26.50 -3.20
C GLU A 468 13.29 26.20 -4.47
N LYS A 469 13.45 27.04 -5.50
CA LYS A 469 12.85 26.76 -6.81
C LYS A 469 13.59 25.63 -7.51
N LEU A 470 12.85 24.67 -8.02
CA LEU A 470 13.37 23.53 -8.78
C LEU A 470 13.76 23.92 -10.20
N SER A 471 14.83 23.30 -10.69
CA SER A 471 15.14 23.27 -12.12
C SER A 471 14.05 22.54 -12.89
N GLN A 472 13.78 22.99 -14.11
CA GLN A 472 12.87 22.34 -15.04
C GLN A 472 13.61 21.47 -16.08
N ASP A 473 14.85 21.11 -15.77
CA ASP A 473 15.61 20.19 -16.63
C ASP A 473 14.87 18.86 -16.82
N TYR A 474 14.85 18.37 -18.04
CA TYR A 474 14.23 17.11 -18.42
C TYR A 474 14.97 16.50 -19.64
N PRO A 475 15.17 15.18 -19.69
CA PRO A 475 15.05 14.25 -18.56
C PRO A 475 16.15 14.50 -17.52
N ALA A 476 15.84 14.27 -16.24
CA ALA A 476 16.73 14.63 -15.14
C ALA A 476 16.55 13.75 -13.90
N ILE A 477 17.60 13.72 -13.09
CA ILE A 477 17.59 13.20 -11.72
C ILE A 477 17.67 14.40 -10.77
N THR A 478 16.73 14.54 -9.87
CA THR A 478 16.73 15.53 -8.79
C THR A 478 16.94 14.81 -7.47
N ALA A 479 18.07 15.08 -6.79
CA ALA A 479 18.34 14.57 -5.46
C ALA A 479 18.30 15.72 -4.45
N ILE A 480 17.82 15.45 -3.23
CA ILE A 480 17.83 16.39 -2.12
C ILE A 480 18.49 15.71 -0.94
N THR A 481 19.50 16.37 -0.36
CA THR A 481 20.26 15.86 0.77
C THR A 481 19.52 16.08 2.09
N GLU A 482 20.03 15.51 3.18
CA GLU A 482 19.51 15.71 4.54
C GLU A 482 19.50 17.18 4.98
N THR A 483 20.46 17.98 4.49
CA THR A 483 20.54 19.41 4.75
C THR A 483 19.57 20.26 3.91
N GLY A 484 18.91 19.65 2.92
CA GLY A 484 18.00 20.30 1.99
C GLY A 484 18.69 20.86 0.74
N GLN A 485 19.98 20.52 0.51
CA GLN A 485 20.69 20.89 -0.73
C GLN A 485 20.08 20.13 -1.90
N VAL A 486 19.80 20.86 -2.98
CA VAL A 486 19.25 20.29 -4.23
C VAL A 486 20.38 20.03 -5.21
N VAL A 487 20.52 18.80 -5.67
CA VAL A 487 21.43 18.38 -6.73
C VAL A 487 20.59 17.95 -7.93
N VAL A 488 20.74 18.65 -9.05
CA VAL A 488 20.04 18.28 -10.29
C VAL A 488 21.07 17.80 -11.31
N ARG A 489 20.84 16.61 -11.84
CA ARG A 489 21.67 16.05 -12.90
C ARG A 489 20.81 15.77 -14.14
N LYS A 490 21.06 16.54 -15.20
CA LYS A 490 20.42 16.28 -16.49
C LYS A 490 20.97 14.99 -17.07
N ILE A 491 20.11 14.13 -17.59
CA ILE A 491 20.51 12.87 -18.20
C ILE A 491 21.27 13.18 -19.50
N GLY A 492 22.54 12.81 -19.53
CA GLY A 492 23.45 13.17 -20.63
C GLY A 492 23.16 12.45 -21.93
N ARG A 493 22.65 11.20 -21.85
CA ARG A 493 22.29 10.36 -23.01
C ARG A 493 20.94 9.71 -22.79
N THR A 494 20.00 9.98 -23.68
CA THR A 494 18.73 9.26 -23.74
C THR A 494 18.78 8.24 -24.88
N GLU A 495 18.31 7.04 -24.61
CA GLU A 495 18.32 5.96 -25.60
C GLU A 495 17.19 6.14 -26.64
N LYS A 496 16.13 6.84 -26.27
CA LYS A 496 14.95 7.01 -27.13
C LYS A 496 14.74 8.43 -27.57
N HIS A 497 15.12 8.67 -28.81
CA HIS A 497 14.71 9.84 -29.58
C HIS A 497 13.75 9.40 -30.66
N SER A 498 12.51 9.87 -30.63
CA SER A 498 11.53 9.55 -31.66
C SER A 498 10.73 10.76 -32.09
N VAL A 499 10.42 10.81 -33.38
CA VAL A 499 9.47 11.76 -33.94
C VAL A 499 8.17 10.99 -34.19
N VAL A 500 7.14 11.31 -33.41
CA VAL A 500 5.85 10.65 -33.46
C VAL A 500 4.95 11.42 -34.38
N SER A 501 4.41 10.80 -35.44
CA SER A 501 3.37 11.40 -36.26
C SER A 501 2.06 11.45 -35.48
N VAL A 502 1.44 12.64 -35.43
CA VAL A 502 0.20 12.87 -34.69
C VAL A 502 -0.89 13.38 -35.61
N SER A 503 -2.13 12.88 -35.42
CA SER A 503 -3.31 13.36 -36.14
C SER A 503 -4.53 13.34 -35.25
N LEU A 504 -5.41 14.35 -35.39
CA LEU A 504 -6.72 14.39 -34.74
C LEU A 504 -7.78 13.78 -35.64
N CYS A 505 -8.61 12.88 -35.10
CA CYS A 505 -9.66 12.18 -35.84
C CYS A 505 -11.01 12.40 -35.14
N PRO A 506 -11.95 13.24 -35.65
CA PRO A 506 -13.20 13.60 -34.98
C PRO A 506 -14.28 12.52 -35.18
N ILE A 507 -13.98 11.28 -34.78
CA ILE A 507 -14.85 10.11 -34.93
C ILE A 507 -15.08 9.35 -33.61
N LEU A 508 -14.70 9.92 -32.47
CA LEU A 508 -14.75 9.24 -31.18
C LEU A 508 -16.12 8.71 -30.82
N GLN A 509 -17.19 9.37 -31.23
CA GLN A 509 -18.59 9.01 -30.93
C GLN A 509 -19.17 7.99 -31.94
N ASP A 510 -18.40 7.53 -32.93
CA ASP A 510 -18.86 6.64 -33.99
C ASP A 510 -18.04 5.32 -34.00
N PRO A 511 -18.49 4.29 -33.28
CA PRO A 511 -17.76 3.00 -33.17
C PRO A 511 -17.52 2.30 -34.50
N GLU A 512 -18.42 2.46 -35.48
CA GLU A 512 -18.27 1.86 -36.81
C GLU A 512 -17.21 2.57 -37.64
N GLN A 513 -17.12 3.90 -37.55
CA GLN A 513 -16.05 4.66 -38.19
C GLN A 513 -14.70 4.36 -37.53
N ILE A 514 -14.64 4.22 -36.20
CA ILE A 514 -13.42 3.79 -35.48
C ILE A 514 -12.99 2.41 -35.99
N ALA A 515 -13.91 1.44 -36.05
CA ALA A 515 -13.59 0.09 -36.50
C ALA A 515 -13.11 0.07 -37.95
N ARG A 516 -13.75 0.79 -38.86
CA ARG A 516 -13.32 0.92 -40.27
C ARG A 516 -11.95 1.51 -40.39
N LYS A 517 -11.69 2.64 -39.70
CA LYS A 517 -10.40 3.32 -39.73
C LYS A 517 -9.29 2.44 -39.17
N ALA A 518 -9.60 1.69 -38.09
CA ALA A 518 -8.66 0.73 -37.49
C ALA A 518 -8.29 -0.40 -38.47
N ALA A 519 -9.29 -0.96 -39.17
CA ALA A 519 -9.05 -2.00 -40.16
C ALA A 519 -8.26 -1.49 -41.38
N GLU A 520 -8.56 -0.26 -41.85
CA GLU A 520 -7.81 0.40 -42.92
C GLU A 520 -6.34 0.58 -42.60
N LEU A 521 -6.00 1.05 -41.39
CA LEU A 521 -4.63 1.30 -40.96
C LEU A 521 -3.75 0.04 -40.98
N VAL A 522 -4.33 -1.12 -40.73
CA VAL A 522 -3.61 -2.39 -40.73
C VAL A 522 -4.01 -3.32 -41.88
N GLN A 523 -4.59 -2.78 -42.98
CA GLN A 523 -5.04 -3.61 -44.11
C GLN A 523 -3.89 -4.45 -44.69
N ASP A 524 -2.69 -3.92 -44.78
CA ASP A 524 -1.48 -4.54 -45.29
C ASP A 524 -0.62 -5.19 -44.18
N GLY A 525 -1.21 -5.43 -43.00
CA GLY A 525 -0.55 -6.00 -41.82
C GLY A 525 -0.19 -4.97 -40.78
N GLY A 526 0.29 -5.47 -39.62
CA GLY A 526 0.67 -4.65 -38.47
C GLY A 526 -0.21 -4.85 -37.25
N CYS A 527 0.25 -4.37 -36.13
CA CYS A 527 -0.41 -4.47 -34.83
C CYS A 527 -0.85 -3.09 -34.35
N LEU A 528 -2.16 -2.88 -34.26
CA LEU A 528 -2.79 -1.64 -33.83
C LEU A 528 -3.37 -1.79 -32.43
N CYS A 529 -3.24 -0.77 -31.60
CA CYS A 529 -4.02 -0.61 -30.38
C CYS A 529 -5.10 0.48 -30.57
N VAL A 530 -6.36 0.14 -30.33
CA VAL A 530 -7.46 1.10 -30.17
C VAL A 530 -7.72 1.27 -28.69
N LEU A 531 -7.27 2.37 -28.11
CA LEU A 531 -7.35 2.66 -26.70
C LEU A 531 -8.47 3.66 -26.41
N LEU A 532 -9.51 3.22 -25.68
CA LEU A 532 -10.71 4.00 -25.40
C LEU A 532 -10.83 4.28 -23.90
N ASN A 533 -11.51 5.38 -23.52
CA ASN A 533 -11.61 5.78 -22.13
C ASN A 533 -12.75 5.06 -21.39
N VAL A 534 -13.75 4.54 -22.12
CA VAL A 534 -14.97 3.94 -21.58
C VAL A 534 -15.14 2.50 -22.06
N VAL A 535 -15.40 1.58 -21.11
CA VAL A 535 -15.54 0.15 -21.41
C VAL A 535 -16.67 -0.15 -22.39
N ASP A 536 -17.83 0.50 -22.23
CA ASP A 536 -18.99 0.26 -23.11
C ASP A 536 -18.66 0.64 -24.57
N GLN A 537 -17.85 1.69 -24.78
CA GLN A 537 -17.38 2.10 -26.09
C GLN A 537 -16.40 1.08 -26.68
N ALA A 538 -15.46 0.58 -25.85
CA ALA A 538 -14.51 -0.45 -26.28
C ALA A 538 -15.21 -1.75 -26.71
N GLN A 539 -16.21 -2.18 -25.95
CA GLN A 539 -17.05 -3.33 -26.31
C GLN A 539 -17.78 -3.12 -27.66
N THR A 540 -18.31 -1.92 -27.88
CA THR A 540 -19.04 -1.61 -29.11
C THR A 540 -18.12 -1.56 -30.32
N VAL A 541 -16.92 -0.96 -30.22
CA VAL A 541 -15.92 -0.93 -31.30
C VAL A 541 -15.44 -2.36 -31.62
N TYR A 542 -15.21 -3.18 -30.59
CA TYR A 542 -14.84 -4.58 -30.82
C TYR A 542 -15.92 -5.36 -31.56
N GLN A 543 -17.19 -5.17 -31.18
CA GLN A 543 -18.30 -5.79 -31.89
C GLN A 543 -18.40 -5.32 -33.35
N ALA A 544 -18.19 -4.04 -33.61
CA ALA A 544 -18.19 -3.50 -34.97
C ALA A 544 -17.08 -4.14 -35.83
N LEU A 545 -15.87 -4.35 -35.30
CA LEU A 545 -14.79 -5.07 -35.97
C LEU A 545 -15.18 -6.51 -36.31
N LYS A 546 -15.83 -7.21 -35.39
CA LYS A 546 -16.30 -8.61 -35.61
C LYS A 546 -17.40 -8.65 -36.69
N GLN A 547 -18.38 -7.70 -36.63
CA GLN A 547 -19.49 -7.66 -37.60
C GLN A 547 -19.04 -7.33 -39.01
N MET A 548 -18.01 -6.49 -39.18
CA MET A 548 -17.48 -6.18 -40.50
C MET A 548 -16.57 -7.29 -41.07
N GLY A 549 -16.31 -8.35 -40.31
CA GLY A 549 -15.52 -9.49 -40.77
C GLY A 549 -14.02 -9.18 -40.95
N PHE A 550 -13.42 -8.44 -40.01
CA PHE A 550 -11.99 -8.15 -40.04
C PHE A 550 -11.17 -9.44 -40.12
N ASP A 551 -10.27 -9.53 -41.10
CA ASP A 551 -9.52 -10.72 -41.46
C ASP A 551 -8.23 -10.95 -40.67
N GLY A 552 -8.01 -10.20 -39.59
CA GLY A 552 -6.88 -10.33 -38.66
C GLY A 552 -7.29 -10.79 -37.27
N GLU A 553 -6.29 -10.93 -36.40
CA GLU A 553 -6.53 -11.25 -35.00
C GLU A 553 -7.14 -10.06 -34.26
N THR A 554 -8.12 -10.31 -33.39
CA THR A 554 -8.75 -9.27 -32.57
C THR A 554 -8.78 -9.68 -31.11
N LEU A 555 -8.49 -8.73 -30.22
CA LEU A 555 -8.56 -8.94 -28.78
C LEU A 555 -9.23 -7.74 -28.10
N LEU A 556 -10.05 -8.01 -27.09
CA LEU A 556 -10.68 -6.99 -26.25
C LEU A 556 -10.12 -7.09 -24.84
N PHE A 557 -9.66 -5.94 -24.27
CA PHE A 557 -9.08 -5.92 -22.94
C PHE A 557 -9.56 -4.73 -22.10
N HIS A 558 -10.27 -5.02 -20.99
CA HIS A 558 -10.79 -4.01 -20.06
C HIS A 558 -11.05 -4.58 -18.66
N ALA A 559 -11.38 -3.73 -17.70
CA ALA A 559 -11.54 -4.10 -16.28
C ALA A 559 -12.81 -4.92 -15.96
N ARG A 560 -13.81 -5.00 -16.86
CA ARG A 560 -15.09 -5.71 -16.59
C ARG A 560 -15.09 -7.19 -17.00
N PHE A 561 -13.92 -7.80 -17.16
CA PHE A 561 -13.77 -9.25 -17.21
C PHE A 561 -13.61 -9.83 -15.81
N PRO A 562 -14.08 -11.08 -15.57
CA PRO A 562 -13.70 -11.82 -14.37
C PRO A 562 -12.19 -11.85 -14.19
N ALA A 563 -11.74 -11.88 -12.93
CA ALA A 563 -10.31 -11.75 -12.63
C ALA A 563 -9.43 -12.80 -13.35
N GLU A 564 -9.87 -14.04 -13.39
CA GLU A 564 -9.17 -15.14 -14.10
C GLU A 564 -9.12 -14.87 -15.61
N ARG A 565 -10.28 -14.54 -16.22
CA ARG A 565 -10.34 -14.24 -17.65
C ARG A 565 -9.48 -13.04 -18.03
N ARG A 566 -9.43 -12.03 -17.16
CA ARG A 566 -8.56 -10.86 -17.35
C ARG A 566 -7.09 -11.23 -17.35
N GLN A 567 -6.66 -12.15 -16.49
CA GLN A 567 -5.28 -12.66 -16.48
C GLN A 567 -4.95 -13.44 -17.77
N GLU A 568 -5.87 -14.25 -18.29
CA GLU A 568 -5.70 -14.93 -19.58
C GLU A 568 -5.53 -13.94 -20.74
N ILE A 569 -6.38 -12.89 -20.77
CA ILE A 569 -6.31 -11.85 -21.81
C ILE A 569 -4.99 -11.08 -21.68
N GLU A 570 -4.57 -10.76 -20.46
CA GLU A 570 -3.29 -10.10 -20.19
C GLU A 570 -2.11 -10.95 -20.68
N ALA A 571 -2.10 -12.24 -20.35
CA ALA A 571 -1.08 -13.18 -20.85
C ALA A 571 -1.07 -13.26 -22.39
N GLN A 572 -2.25 -13.23 -23.02
CA GLN A 572 -2.36 -13.20 -24.47
C GLN A 572 -1.85 -11.89 -25.08
N CYS A 573 -2.11 -10.73 -24.43
CA CYS A 573 -1.53 -9.45 -24.84
C CYS A 573 0.01 -9.48 -24.79
N ILE A 574 0.59 -10.01 -23.72
CA ILE A 574 2.05 -10.14 -23.57
C ILE A 574 2.60 -11.11 -24.63
N ARG A 575 1.92 -12.21 -24.87
CA ARG A 575 2.32 -13.20 -25.89
C ARG A 575 2.32 -12.62 -27.31
N TRP A 576 1.34 -11.76 -27.66
CA TRP A 576 1.23 -11.19 -29.00
C TRP A 576 2.07 -9.93 -29.20
N PHE A 577 2.12 -9.08 -28.19
CA PHE A 577 2.68 -7.73 -28.31
C PHE A 577 3.90 -7.48 -27.40
N GLY A 578 4.33 -8.48 -26.60
CA GLY A 578 5.46 -8.37 -25.70
C GLY A 578 6.84 -8.42 -26.38
N LYS A 579 7.89 -8.60 -25.59
CA LYS A 579 9.29 -8.68 -26.08
C LYS A 579 9.54 -9.90 -26.96
N ASP A 580 8.99 -11.05 -26.60
CA ASP A 580 9.09 -12.25 -27.45
C ASP A 580 8.21 -12.07 -28.69
N LYS A 581 8.85 -12.01 -29.85
CA LYS A 581 8.17 -11.80 -31.15
C LYS A 581 7.73 -13.10 -31.82
N SER A 582 8.06 -14.26 -31.27
CA SER A 582 7.77 -15.55 -31.87
C SER A 582 6.26 -15.80 -32.11
N HIS A 583 5.41 -15.18 -31.33
CA HIS A 583 3.95 -15.27 -31.40
C HIS A 583 3.27 -13.99 -31.87
N ARG A 584 4.03 -12.97 -32.33
CA ARG A 584 3.46 -11.72 -32.81
C ARG A 584 2.61 -11.94 -34.05
N PRO A 585 1.33 -11.56 -34.07
CA PRO A 585 0.50 -11.68 -35.26
C PRO A 585 1.00 -10.77 -36.39
N LYS A 586 0.83 -11.22 -37.63
CA LYS A 586 1.13 -10.37 -38.81
C LYS A 586 0.15 -9.21 -38.95
N LYS A 587 -1.09 -9.40 -38.46
CA LYS A 587 -2.20 -8.44 -38.54
C LYS A 587 -3.09 -8.58 -37.33
N ALA A 588 -3.14 -7.57 -36.47
CA ALA A 588 -3.92 -7.64 -35.25
C ALA A 588 -4.42 -6.25 -34.80
N ILE A 589 -5.60 -6.25 -34.17
CA ILE A 589 -6.18 -5.08 -33.49
C ILE A 589 -6.48 -5.46 -32.04
N LEU A 590 -5.85 -4.78 -31.10
CA LEU A 590 -6.24 -4.79 -29.70
C LEU A 590 -7.18 -3.62 -29.44
N VAL A 591 -8.41 -3.88 -29.01
CA VAL A 591 -9.31 -2.86 -28.46
C VAL A 591 -9.20 -2.91 -26.95
N ALA A 592 -8.83 -1.80 -26.33
CA ALA A 592 -8.57 -1.79 -24.88
C ALA A 592 -9.02 -0.48 -24.21
N THR A 593 -9.06 -0.51 -22.89
CA THR A 593 -9.15 0.70 -22.06
C THR A 593 -7.82 0.94 -21.33
N GLN A 594 -7.81 1.81 -20.34
CA GLN A 594 -6.60 2.21 -19.56
C GLN A 594 -5.80 1.04 -18.97
N VAL A 595 -6.33 -0.18 -18.96
CA VAL A 595 -5.62 -1.38 -18.47
C VAL A 595 -4.31 -1.67 -19.21
N VAL A 596 -4.12 -1.12 -20.42
CA VAL A 596 -2.90 -1.28 -21.23
C VAL A 596 -1.87 -0.17 -20.95
N GLU A 597 -2.28 0.95 -20.35
CA GLU A 597 -1.40 2.12 -20.14
C GLU A 597 -0.27 1.85 -19.14
N GLN A 598 -0.58 1.19 -18.03
CA GLN A 598 0.32 1.15 -16.88
C GLN A 598 1.02 -0.20 -16.66
N SER A 599 0.42 -1.32 -17.06
CA SER A 599 0.84 -2.63 -16.55
C SER A 599 1.66 -3.46 -17.53
N LEU A 600 1.56 -3.21 -18.85
CA LEU A 600 2.04 -4.16 -19.85
C LEU A 600 3.27 -3.65 -20.60
N ASP A 601 4.27 -4.52 -20.74
CA ASP A 601 5.39 -4.30 -21.65
C ASP A 601 5.01 -4.77 -23.07
N VAL A 602 4.20 -3.96 -23.74
CA VAL A 602 3.64 -4.22 -25.07
C VAL A 602 4.09 -3.18 -26.08
N ASP A 603 4.12 -3.59 -27.35
CA ASP A 603 4.63 -2.81 -28.46
C ASP A 603 3.68 -2.89 -29.67
N PHE A 604 3.24 -1.72 -30.15
CA PHE A 604 2.36 -1.60 -31.31
C PHE A 604 3.04 -0.85 -32.45
N ASP A 605 2.56 -1.06 -33.66
CA ASP A 605 3.05 -0.34 -34.85
C ASP A 605 2.34 1.01 -35.03
N VAL A 606 1.10 1.11 -34.56
CA VAL A 606 0.28 2.33 -34.59
C VAL A 606 -0.72 2.29 -33.43
N MET A 607 -1.13 3.47 -32.96
CA MET A 607 -2.14 3.58 -31.94
C MET A 607 -3.24 4.57 -32.36
N MET A 608 -4.49 4.15 -32.20
CA MET A 608 -5.66 5.01 -32.16
C MET A 608 -6.07 5.17 -30.70
N THR A 609 -6.17 6.38 -30.21
CA THR A 609 -6.51 6.60 -28.81
C THR A 609 -7.56 7.66 -28.64
N ALA A 610 -8.55 7.42 -27.77
CA ALA A 610 -9.43 8.47 -27.31
C ALA A 610 -8.63 9.61 -26.68
N VAL A 611 -9.07 10.85 -26.89
CA VAL A 611 -8.43 12.02 -26.28
C VAL A 611 -8.41 11.88 -24.75
N ALA A 612 -7.31 12.30 -24.15
CA ALA A 612 -7.03 12.25 -22.71
C ALA A 612 -6.14 13.45 -22.35
N PRO A 613 -5.91 13.73 -21.06
CA PRO A 613 -4.87 14.67 -20.65
C PRO A 613 -3.53 14.39 -21.35
N ILE A 614 -2.78 15.46 -21.68
CA ILE A 614 -1.61 15.37 -22.57
C ILE A 614 -0.52 14.42 -22.04
N ASP A 615 -0.30 14.40 -20.75
CA ASP A 615 0.66 13.49 -20.09
C ASP A 615 0.30 12.02 -20.32
N LEU A 616 -0.98 11.65 -20.28
CA LEU A 616 -1.46 10.31 -20.60
C LEU A 616 -1.30 9.99 -22.10
N LEU A 617 -1.55 10.96 -22.98
CA LEU A 617 -1.32 10.75 -24.42
C LEU A 617 0.17 10.47 -24.69
N LEU A 618 1.08 11.19 -24.03
CA LEU A 618 2.52 10.95 -24.13
C LEU A 618 2.94 9.58 -23.59
N GLN A 619 2.28 9.08 -22.55
CA GLN A 619 2.49 7.72 -22.05
C GLN A 619 2.00 6.65 -23.01
N ARG A 620 0.84 6.88 -23.65
CA ARG A 620 0.29 5.99 -24.68
C ARG A 620 1.23 5.88 -25.87
N VAL A 621 1.84 6.98 -26.27
CA VAL A 621 2.93 6.99 -27.28
C VAL A 621 4.05 6.04 -26.90
N GLY A 622 4.43 5.97 -25.63
CA GLY A 622 5.46 5.05 -25.14
C GLY A 622 5.16 3.55 -25.32
N ARG A 623 3.99 3.19 -25.87
CA ARG A 623 3.60 1.83 -26.24
C ARG A 623 3.70 1.60 -27.76
N VAL A 624 4.05 2.64 -28.53
CA VAL A 624 4.22 2.57 -29.98
C VAL A 624 5.71 2.58 -30.28
N PHE A 625 6.20 1.68 -31.12
CA PHE A 625 7.63 1.50 -31.39
C PHE A 625 8.49 1.33 -30.14
N ARG A 626 7.94 0.61 -29.16
CA ARG A 626 8.59 0.44 -27.86
C ARG A 626 9.82 -0.46 -27.91
N HIS A 627 9.74 -1.55 -28.68
CA HIS A 627 10.83 -2.50 -28.83
C HIS A 627 11.50 -2.30 -30.20
N GLU A 628 12.80 -2.05 -30.21
CA GLU A 628 13.56 -1.74 -31.41
C GLU A 628 13.66 -2.93 -32.37
N ASP A 629 13.78 -4.16 -31.81
CA ASP A 629 13.93 -5.41 -32.58
C ASP A 629 12.62 -5.89 -33.22
N THR A 630 11.53 -5.15 -33.12
CA THR A 630 10.24 -5.57 -33.66
C THR A 630 10.22 -5.46 -35.18
N PRO A 631 10.05 -6.55 -35.93
CA PRO A 631 9.81 -6.49 -37.37
C PRO A 631 8.50 -5.75 -37.67
N ARG A 632 8.57 -4.68 -38.46
CA ARG A 632 7.40 -3.86 -38.78
C ARG A 632 7.07 -3.89 -40.25
N PRO A 633 5.76 -3.85 -40.60
CA PRO A 633 5.35 -3.68 -41.99
C PRO A 633 5.88 -2.38 -42.62
N PRO A 634 6.17 -2.37 -43.94
CA PRO A 634 6.82 -1.23 -44.59
C PRO A 634 6.07 0.12 -44.49
N GLN A 635 4.76 0.08 -44.26
CA GLN A 635 3.93 1.30 -44.09
C GLN A 635 4.18 2.00 -42.74
N PHE A 636 4.73 1.30 -41.74
CA PHE A 636 5.04 1.86 -40.44
C PHE A 636 6.54 2.17 -40.32
N GLN A 637 6.96 3.36 -40.76
CA GLN A 637 8.35 3.83 -40.72
C GLN A 637 8.66 4.62 -39.44
N ALA A 638 7.61 5.18 -38.79
CA ALA A 638 7.71 5.96 -37.56
C ALA A 638 6.50 5.74 -36.68
N PRO A 639 6.63 5.93 -35.35
CA PRO A 639 5.50 5.81 -34.45
C PRO A 639 4.38 6.78 -34.85
N THR A 640 3.16 6.28 -34.88
CA THR A 640 1.98 7.04 -35.30
C THR A 640 0.89 7.00 -34.24
N LEU A 641 0.38 8.17 -33.89
CA LEU A 641 -0.70 8.37 -32.94
C LEU A 641 -1.88 9.05 -33.62
N CYS A 642 -3.01 8.36 -33.72
CA CYS A 642 -4.27 8.92 -34.14
C CYS A 642 -5.13 9.22 -32.91
N VAL A 643 -5.29 10.48 -32.56
CA VAL A 643 -6.10 10.89 -31.39
C VAL A 643 -7.55 11.04 -31.84
N LEU A 644 -8.41 10.19 -31.30
CA LEU A 644 -9.85 10.22 -31.52
C LEU A 644 -10.47 11.35 -30.70
N THR A 645 -11.07 12.32 -31.34
CA THR A 645 -11.72 13.46 -30.68
C THR A 645 -13.23 13.42 -30.89
N PRO A 646 -14.03 13.97 -29.96
CA PRO A 646 -15.44 14.14 -30.19
C PRO A 646 -15.68 15.18 -31.30
N ARG A 647 -16.80 15.07 -32.01
CA ARG A 647 -17.23 16.11 -32.98
C ARG A 647 -17.74 17.37 -32.28
N ASP A 648 -18.34 17.19 -31.13
CA ASP A 648 -18.78 18.23 -30.23
C ASP A 648 -18.17 17.98 -28.85
N SER A 649 -17.20 18.80 -28.47
CA SER A 649 -16.46 18.67 -27.23
C SER A 649 -17.26 19.14 -26.00
N GLU A 650 -18.20 20.07 -26.17
CA GLU A 650 -19.02 20.65 -25.10
C GLU A 650 -19.99 19.60 -24.53
N ASN A 651 -20.57 18.77 -25.37
CA ASN A 651 -21.58 17.78 -25.00
C ASN A 651 -21.00 16.36 -24.81
N TYR A 652 -19.67 16.20 -24.83
CA TYR A 652 -19.02 14.90 -24.62
C TYR A 652 -18.46 14.77 -23.22
N HIS A 653 -18.99 13.81 -22.46
CA HIS A 653 -18.53 13.47 -21.12
C HIS A 653 -17.88 12.08 -21.09
N ASP A 654 -16.73 11.96 -20.50
CA ASP A 654 -16.05 10.71 -20.24
C ASP A 654 -15.42 10.68 -18.81
N VAL A 655 -14.32 9.98 -18.63
CA VAL A 655 -13.67 9.82 -17.32
C VAL A 655 -12.70 10.95 -16.97
N TYR A 656 -12.39 11.84 -17.94
CA TYR A 656 -11.43 12.93 -17.73
C TYR A 656 -12.09 14.30 -17.68
N PRO A 657 -11.55 15.24 -16.89
CA PRO A 657 -12.07 16.61 -16.86
C PRO A 657 -12.08 17.25 -18.24
N PRO A 658 -13.21 17.91 -18.65
CA PRO A 658 -13.32 18.56 -19.97
C PRO A 658 -12.17 19.52 -20.26
N CYS A 659 -11.77 20.38 -19.31
CA CYS A 659 -10.69 21.34 -19.48
C CYS A 659 -9.36 20.69 -19.89
N LEU A 660 -8.93 19.61 -19.21
CA LEU A 660 -7.67 18.92 -19.51
C LEU A 660 -7.70 18.21 -20.87
N ARG A 661 -8.84 17.62 -21.20
CA ARG A 661 -9.06 16.97 -22.48
C ARG A 661 -9.06 17.98 -23.65
N ASN A 662 -9.81 19.07 -23.51
CA ASN A 662 -9.91 20.12 -24.54
C ASN A 662 -8.58 20.87 -24.69
N GLN A 663 -7.84 21.08 -23.59
CA GLN A 663 -6.49 21.62 -23.65
C GLN A 663 -5.57 20.73 -24.48
N SER A 664 -5.67 19.41 -24.34
CA SER A 664 -4.88 18.47 -25.16
C SER A 664 -5.23 18.56 -26.64
N ILE A 665 -6.52 18.74 -26.99
CA ILE A 665 -6.95 18.98 -28.39
C ILE A 665 -6.32 20.29 -28.91
N HIS A 666 -6.42 21.36 -28.12
CA HIS A 666 -5.87 22.65 -28.47
C HIS A 666 -4.36 22.61 -28.73
N LEU A 667 -3.60 21.93 -27.85
CA LEU A 667 -2.16 21.77 -27.97
C LEU A 667 -1.74 20.93 -29.19
N LEU A 668 -2.59 20.04 -29.67
CA LEU A 668 -2.29 19.11 -30.77
C LEU A 668 -2.89 19.52 -32.12
N GLN A 669 -3.86 20.44 -32.17
CA GLN A 669 -4.60 20.78 -33.43
C GLN A 669 -3.72 21.25 -34.58
N ASP A 670 -2.63 22.00 -34.26
CA ASP A 670 -1.71 22.56 -35.27
C ASP A 670 -0.42 21.76 -35.36
N ARG A 671 -0.33 20.61 -34.65
CA ARG A 671 0.86 19.77 -34.66
C ARG A 671 0.65 18.51 -35.51
N THR A 672 1.63 18.21 -36.34
CA THR A 672 1.68 16.95 -37.11
C THR A 672 2.67 15.95 -36.51
N THR A 673 3.54 16.42 -35.61
CA THR A 673 4.57 15.60 -34.96
C THR A 673 4.82 16.05 -33.54
N ILE A 674 5.26 15.08 -32.72
CA ILE A 674 5.77 15.29 -31.36
C ILE A 674 7.18 14.69 -31.29
N ARG A 675 8.16 15.46 -30.79
CA ARG A 675 9.52 14.97 -30.57
C ARG A 675 9.69 14.51 -29.13
N ILE A 676 10.08 13.26 -28.96
CA ILE A 676 10.34 12.66 -27.65
C ILE A 676 11.85 12.51 -27.48
N PRO A 677 12.46 13.00 -26.40
CA PRO A 677 11.84 13.63 -25.22
C PRO A 677 11.62 15.16 -25.31
N ASP A 678 12.06 15.84 -26.33
CA ASP A 678 12.26 17.30 -26.39
C ASP A 678 10.97 18.11 -26.13
N ASP A 679 9.83 17.68 -26.70
CA ASP A 679 8.57 18.42 -26.60
C ASP A 679 7.79 18.08 -25.32
N MET A 680 8.15 16.99 -24.60
CA MET A 680 7.38 16.48 -23.48
C MET A 680 7.24 17.48 -22.34
N PRO A 681 8.29 18.12 -21.83
CA PRO A 681 8.17 19.03 -20.68
C PRO A 681 7.21 20.19 -20.95
N GLN A 682 7.36 20.82 -22.14
CA GLN A 682 6.54 21.98 -22.51
C GLN A 682 5.07 21.55 -22.71
N LEU A 683 4.82 20.43 -23.39
CA LEU A 683 3.46 19.92 -23.58
C LEU A 683 2.78 19.62 -22.25
N VAL A 684 3.51 19.02 -21.29
CA VAL A 684 2.94 18.72 -19.96
C VAL A 684 2.71 20.01 -19.17
N ALA A 685 3.65 20.96 -19.19
CA ALA A 685 3.47 22.24 -18.52
C ALA A 685 2.24 23.00 -19.07
N ASP A 686 2.15 23.16 -20.40
CA ASP A 686 1.02 23.86 -21.05
C ASP A 686 -0.31 23.11 -20.87
N GLY A 687 -0.26 21.79 -20.77
CA GLY A 687 -1.44 20.93 -20.58
C GLY A 687 -2.14 21.09 -19.24
N TYR A 688 -1.42 21.55 -18.23
CA TYR A 688 -1.93 21.82 -16.88
C TYR A 688 -1.94 23.31 -16.50
N ASP A 689 -1.57 24.19 -17.44
CA ASP A 689 -1.60 25.64 -17.21
C ASP A 689 -2.92 26.25 -17.71
N MET A 690 -3.76 26.67 -16.76
CA MET A 690 -5.02 27.36 -17.06
C MET A 690 -4.79 28.64 -17.87
N THR A 691 -3.64 29.32 -17.72
CA THR A 691 -3.34 30.56 -18.44
C THR A 691 -3.07 30.34 -19.93
N ALA A 692 -2.71 29.11 -20.31
CA ALA A 692 -2.56 28.68 -21.70
C ALA A 692 -3.88 28.19 -22.34
N ALA A 693 -4.97 28.15 -21.55
CA ALA A 693 -6.27 27.66 -22.02
C ALA A 693 -7.01 28.72 -22.85
N PRO A 694 -7.80 28.31 -23.86
CA PRO A 694 -8.71 29.19 -24.55
C PRO A 694 -9.75 29.82 -23.60
N PRO A 695 -10.17 31.08 -23.83
CA PRO A 695 -11.13 31.76 -22.94
C PRO A 695 -12.46 31.01 -22.71
N GLU A 696 -12.92 30.27 -23.71
CA GLU A 696 -14.14 29.46 -23.65
C GLU A 696 -14.03 28.27 -22.67
N GLU A 697 -12.83 27.85 -22.33
CA GLU A 697 -12.58 26.72 -21.39
C GLU A 697 -12.44 27.16 -19.94
N LEU A 698 -12.42 28.46 -19.64
CA LEU A 698 -12.17 28.96 -18.28
C LEU A 698 -13.22 28.49 -17.27
N GLU A 699 -14.48 28.30 -17.66
CA GLU A 699 -15.54 27.79 -16.78
C GLU A 699 -15.23 26.34 -16.36
N HIS A 700 -14.88 25.46 -17.29
CA HIS A 700 -14.49 24.07 -17.01
C HIS A 700 -13.20 24.00 -16.16
N TRP A 701 -12.27 24.93 -16.34
CA TRP A 701 -11.08 25.03 -15.49
C TRP A 701 -11.42 25.44 -14.07
N MET A 702 -12.34 26.39 -13.88
CA MET A 702 -12.79 26.79 -12.56
C MET A 702 -13.52 25.66 -11.84
N GLU A 703 -14.39 24.93 -12.53
CA GLU A 703 -15.04 23.72 -11.98
C GLU A 703 -14.00 22.69 -11.54
N HIS A 704 -13.02 22.39 -12.38
CA HIS A 704 -11.96 21.44 -12.07
C HIS A 704 -11.12 21.88 -10.86
N LEU A 705 -10.79 23.16 -10.73
CA LEU A 705 -10.08 23.68 -9.56
C LEU A 705 -10.91 23.54 -8.29
N MET A 706 -12.23 23.80 -8.35
CA MET A 706 -13.12 23.63 -7.20
C MET A 706 -13.26 22.16 -6.80
N GLU A 707 -13.31 21.23 -7.74
CA GLU A 707 -13.30 19.79 -7.49
C GLU A 707 -11.98 19.35 -6.82
N ASN A 708 -10.84 19.84 -7.31
CA ASN A 708 -9.52 19.57 -6.74
C ASN A 708 -9.41 20.09 -5.31
N GLU A 709 -9.92 21.30 -5.02
CA GLU A 709 -9.95 21.86 -3.66
C GLU A 709 -10.86 21.03 -2.73
N ALA A 710 -12.00 20.58 -3.22
CA ALA A 710 -12.88 19.69 -2.48
C ALA A 710 -12.21 18.34 -2.16
N MET A 711 -11.49 17.75 -3.13
CA MET A 711 -10.73 16.51 -2.93
C MET A 711 -9.59 16.69 -1.94
N SER A 712 -8.82 17.78 -2.03
CA SER A 712 -7.77 18.11 -1.08
C SER A 712 -8.33 18.29 0.33
N SER A 713 -9.42 19.04 0.46
CA SER A 713 -10.12 19.23 1.75
C SER A 713 -10.62 17.91 2.34
N ALA A 714 -11.15 17.02 1.52
CA ALA A 714 -11.63 15.70 1.96
C ALA A 714 -10.49 14.82 2.51
N SER A 715 -9.29 14.89 1.93
CA SER A 715 -8.14 14.10 2.38
C SER A 715 -7.76 14.41 3.82
N THR A 716 -7.81 15.67 4.21
CA THR A 716 -7.39 16.15 5.54
C THR A 716 -8.19 15.55 6.69
N GLN A 717 -9.42 15.08 6.44
CA GLN A 717 -10.27 14.47 7.45
C GLN A 717 -9.76 13.10 7.90
N TYR A 718 -9.02 12.39 7.06
CA TYR A 718 -8.54 11.04 7.31
C TYR A 718 -7.06 10.94 7.63
N LEU A 719 -6.31 12.02 7.41
CA LEU A 719 -4.87 12.09 7.65
C LEU A 719 -4.51 12.19 9.13
N ILE A 720 -3.49 11.44 9.55
CA ILE A 720 -2.85 11.71 10.84
C ILE A 720 -2.18 13.10 10.81
N ARG A 721 -1.92 13.66 11.99
CA ARG A 721 -1.26 14.96 12.08
C ARG A 721 0.12 14.94 11.46
N SER A 722 0.58 16.11 11.00
CA SER A 722 1.98 16.31 10.62
C SER A 722 2.90 15.95 11.80
N PRO A 723 4.07 15.35 11.55
CA PRO A 723 4.94 14.82 12.61
C PRO A 723 5.32 15.83 13.67
N GLY A 724 5.62 17.08 13.29
CA GLY A 724 6.01 18.15 14.22
C GLY A 724 4.88 18.69 15.13
N LYS A 725 3.61 18.31 14.90
CA LYS A 725 2.46 18.73 15.73
C LYS A 725 2.22 17.84 16.94
N GLY A 726 3.14 16.92 17.24
CA GLY A 726 3.08 15.99 18.35
C GLY A 726 2.26 14.74 18.03
N PHE A 727 2.39 13.72 18.89
CA PHE A 727 1.74 12.43 18.72
C PHE A 727 0.40 12.40 19.46
N SER A 728 -0.66 11.99 18.76
CA SER A 728 -1.98 11.78 19.35
C SER A 728 -2.62 10.53 18.76
N PRO A 729 -2.25 9.35 19.28
CA PRO A 729 -2.70 8.08 18.71
C PRO A 729 -4.18 7.79 18.95
N MET A 730 -4.83 8.53 19.88
CA MET A 730 -6.18 8.25 20.34
C MET A 730 -7.27 9.20 19.82
N LYS A 731 -6.93 10.22 19.05
CA LYS A 731 -7.93 11.14 18.49
C LYS A 731 -8.31 10.73 17.09
N THR A 732 -9.30 9.85 17.01
CA THR A 732 -10.03 9.59 15.78
C THR A 732 -11.26 10.49 15.72
N PRO A 733 -11.67 10.96 14.55
CA PRO A 733 -12.96 11.59 14.38
C PRO A 733 -14.08 10.67 14.88
N GLU A 734 -15.03 11.19 15.63
CA GLU A 734 -16.15 10.43 16.23
C GLU A 734 -16.99 9.66 15.20
N SER A 735 -16.85 10.01 13.92
CA SER A 735 -17.59 9.42 12.80
C SER A 735 -16.95 8.16 12.19
N ILE A 736 -15.69 7.80 12.52
CA ILE A 736 -14.99 6.67 11.91
C ILE A 736 -15.07 5.44 12.80
N GLN A 737 -15.87 4.46 12.38
CA GLN A 737 -15.93 3.15 13.01
C GLN A 737 -14.81 2.25 12.46
N PHE A 738 -13.74 2.03 13.24
CA PHE A 738 -12.58 1.25 12.80
C PHE A 738 -12.89 -0.22 12.50
N ASP A 739 -13.79 -0.84 13.25
CA ASP A 739 -14.15 -2.25 13.07
C ASP A 739 -14.93 -2.47 11.77
N ASP A 740 -15.75 -1.48 11.34
CA ASP A 740 -16.49 -1.54 10.08
C ASP A 740 -15.58 -1.33 8.84
N LEU A 741 -14.40 -0.70 9.03
CA LEU A 741 -13.47 -0.38 7.96
C LEU A 741 -12.54 -1.54 7.58
N GLU A 742 -12.20 -2.37 8.54
CA GLU A 742 -11.37 -3.56 8.32
C GLU A 742 -12.20 -4.71 7.77
N GLN A 743 -13.49 -4.75 8.11
CA GLN A 743 -14.41 -5.81 7.73
C GLN A 743 -15.05 -5.62 6.36
N SER A 744 -15.08 -4.40 5.80
CA SER A 744 -15.90 -4.08 4.62
C SER A 744 -15.15 -3.96 3.30
N GLY A 745 -13.84 -4.19 3.23
CA GLY A 745 -13.06 -3.88 2.02
C GLY A 745 -12.98 -2.37 1.69
N PHE A 746 -13.51 -1.52 2.54
CA PHE A 746 -13.58 -0.06 2.40
C PHE A 746 -12.23 0.66 2.54
N LEU A 747 -11.16 -0.04 2.93
CA LEU A 747 -9.82 0.55 3.03
C LEU A 747 -9.34 1.10 1.67
N SER A 748 -9.70 0.45 0.56
CA SER A 748 -9.37 0.94 -0.77
C SER A 748 -10.10 2.24 -1.14
N ALA A 749 -11.28 2.46 -0.58
CA ALA A 749 -12.09 3.65 -0.84
C ALA A 749 -11.58 4.91 -0.12
N LYS A 750 -10.67 4.77 0.87
CA LYS A 750 -10.09 5.90 1.62
C LYS A 750 -8.71 6.33 1.15
N THR A 751 -8.02 5.50 0.43
CA THR A 751 -6.81 5.89 -0.29
C THR A 751 -7.13 6.49 -1.66
N ARG A 752 -8.37 6.33 -2.15
CA ARG A 752 -8.84 6.82 -3.44
C ARG A 752 -10.27 7.32 -3.34
N LEU A 753 -10.57 8.50 -3.87
CA LEU A 753 -11.91 9.09 -3.97
C LEU A 753 -12.58 8.72 -5.29
N GLY A 754 -12.64 7.45 -5.61
CA GLY A 754 -13.46 6.99 -6.76
C GLY A 754 -14.89 6.68 -6.35
N PRO A 755 -15.84 6.56 -7.32
CA PRO A 755 -17.16 6.07 -7.01
C PRO A 755 -17.07 4.69 -6.36
N PRO A 756 -17.89 4.43 -5.31
CA PRO A 756 -17.81 3.17 -4.59
C PRO A 756 -18.07 1.99 -5.52
N THR A 757 -17.23 0.96 -5.41
CA THR A 757 -17.33 -0.27 -6.19
C THR A 757 -17.65 -1.45 -5.31
N LYS A 758 -18.38 -2.43 -5.85
CA LYS A 758 -18.61 -3.74 -5.24
C LYS A 758 -18.01 -4.82 -6.12
N ARG A 759 -17.42 -5.80 -5.51
CA ARG A 759 -17.04 -7.05 -6.20
C ARG A 759 -18.28 -7.92 -6.32
N ILE A 760 -18.55 -8.40 -7.52
CA ILE A 760 -19.68 -9.29 -7.79
C ILE A 760 -19.20 -10.56 -8.47
N VAL A 761 -19.88 -11.65 -8.21
CA VAL A 761 -19.82 -12.89 -8.98
C VAL A 761 -21.23 -13.18 -9.50
N LEU A 762 -21.36 -13.41 -10.79
CA LEU A 762 -22.61 -13.88 -11.40
C LEU A 762 -22.54 -15.38 -11.56
N LEU A 763 -23.41 -16.13 -10.87
CA LEU A 763 -23.49 -17.57 -10.96
C LEU A 763 -24.82 -18.01 -11.59
N GLU A 764 -24.77 -19.09 -12.33
CA GLU A 764 -25.94 -19.82 -12.78
C GLU A 764 -26.80 -20.29 -11.60
N GLU A 765 -28.10 -20.50 -11.84
CA GLU A 765 -29.07 -20.85 -10.80
C GLU A 765 -28.65 -22.05 -9.94
N GLU A 766 -28.16 -23.11 -10.57
CA GLU A 766 -27.77 -24.33 -9.86
C GLU A 766 -26.55 -24.10 -8.95
N ALA A 767 -25.50 -23.47 -9.46
CA ALA A 767 -24.30 -23.14 -8.69
C ALA A 767 -24.62 -22.17 -7.53
N PHE A 768 -25.48 -21.17 -7.79
CA PHE A 768 -25.97 -20.26 -6.75
C PHE A 768 -26.76 -20.99 -5.66
N ARG A 769 -27.66 -21.92 -6.03
CA ARG A 769 -28.47 -22.69 -5.10
C ARG A 769 -27.61 -23.53 -4.16
N GLN A 770 -26.60 -24.22 -4.69
CA GLN A 770 -25.67 -25.02 -3.89
C GLN A 770 -24.95 -24.18 -2.82
N LEU A 771 -24.48 -22.97 -3.17
CA LEU A 771 -23.90 -22.05 -2.21
C LEU A 771 -24.93 -21.50 -1.22
N ALA A 772 -26.15 -21.20 -1.68
CA ALA A 772 -27.20 -20.64 -0.87
C ALA A 772 -27.71 -21.61 0.22
N GLU A 773 -27.67 -22.91 -0.03
CA GLU A 773 -28.02 -23.97 0.95
C GLU A 773 -27.01 -24.02 2.11
N ARG A 774 -25.77 -23.66 1.85
CA ARG A 774 -24.66 -23.62 2.83
C ARG A 774 -24.57 -22.27 3.57
N ALA A 775 -25.20 -21.22 3.05
CA ALA A 775 -25.14 -19.90 3.64
C ALA A 775 -25.97 -19.79 4.95
N LYS A 776 -25.41 -19.15 5.96
CA LYS A 776 -26.13 -18.84 7.19
C LYS A 776 -27.09 -17.69 7.00
N LYS A 777 -28.30 -17.80 7.55
CA LYS A 777 -29.24 -16.69 7.63
C LYS A 777 -29.02 -15.88 8.92
N VAL A 778 -28.71 -14.61 8.77
CA VAL A 778 -28.56 -13.65 9.86
C VAL A 778 -29.39 -12.42 9.53
N GLU A 779 -30.38 -12.09 10.35
CA GLU A 779 -31.27 -10.92 10.18
C GLU A 779 -31.90 -10.79 8.75
N GLY A 780 -32.24 -11.92 8.14
CA GLY A 780 -32.83 -11.94 6.79
C GLY A 780 -31.82 -11.94 5.63
N ILE A 781 -30.51 -11.82 5.92
CA ILE A 781 -29.43 -11.84 4.92
C ILE A 781 -28.79 -13.24 4.92
N ARG A 782 -28.38 -13.70 3.72
CA ARG A 782 -27.64 -14.96 3.56
C ARG A 782 -26.16 -14.69 3.48
N ILE A 783 -25.39 -15.25 4.42
CA ILE A 783 -23.95 -15.01 4.57
C ILE A 783 -23.14 -16.27 4.27
N LEU A 784 -22.13 -16.15 3.42
CA LEU A 784 -21.14 -17.18 3.12
C LEU A 784 -19.97 -17.06 4.12
N ASP A 785 -19.88 -17.96 5.09
CA ASP A 785 -18.81 -17.98 6.10
C ASP A 785 -18.15 -19.36 6.30
N ASN A 786 -18.60 -20.38 5.59
CA ASN A 786 -18.19 -21.79 5.75
C ASN A 786 -17.69 -22.39 4.42
N LEU A 787 -16.94 -21.62 3.65
CA LEU A 787 -16.30 -22.11 2.43
C LEU A 787 -14.87 -22.57 2.72
N SER A 788 -14.42 -23.55 1.98
CA SER A 788 -12.99 -23.92 1.95
C SER A 788 -12.18 -22.81 1.28
N LYS A 789 -10.89 -22.77 1.56
CA LYS A 789 -9.96 -21.82 0.98
C LYS A 789 -9.95 -21.83 -0.57
N ASN A 790 -10.07 -23.02 -1.16
CA ASN A 790 -10.15 -23.18 -2.61
C ASN A 790 -11.45 -22.61 -3.19
N GLU A 791 -12.58 -22.85 -2.56
CA GLU A 791 -13.88 -22.28 -2.98
C GLU A 791 -13.89 -20.76 -2.88
N GLU A 792 -13.29 -20.19 -1.81
CA GLU A 792 -13.10 -18.75 -1.68
C GLU A 792 -12.26 -18.20 -2.84
N LYS A 793 -11.17 -18.89 -3.19
CA LYS A 793 -10.27 -18.56 -4.31
C LYS A 793 -11.02 -18.59 -5.65
N ASP A 794 -11.79 -19.64 -5.91
CA ASP A 794 -12.55 -19.81 -7.14
C ASP A 794 -13.62 -18.73 -7.32
N LEU A 795 -14.31 -18.35 -6.25
CA LEU A 795 -15.26 -17.23 -6.29
C LEU A 795 -14.57 -15.91 -6.61
N LEU A 796 -13.41 -15.65 -6.00
CA LEU A 796 -12.68 -14.41 -6.26
C LEU A 796 -12.07 -14.35 -7.66
N LYS A 797 -11.63 -15.46 -8.21
CA LYS A 797 -11.21 -15.58 -9.62
C LYS A 797 -12.32 -15.22 -10.60
N GLN A 798 -13.56 -15.59 -10.28
CA GLN A 798 -14.74 -15.26 -11.08
C GLN A 798 -15.28 -13.85 -10.81
N SER A 799 -14.73 -13.10 -9.85
CA SER A 799 -15.27 -11.80 -9.44
C SER A 799 -14.92 -10.68 -10.42
N VAL A 800 -15.82 -9.72 -10.48
CA VAL A 800 -15.67 -8.47 -11.25
C VAL A 800 -16.01 -7.29 -10.33
N SER A 801 -15.21 -6.22 -10.39
CA SER A 801 -15.52 -4.97 -9.68
C SER A 801 -16.41 -4.08 -10.56
N ILE A 802 -17.55 -3.64 -10.02
CA ILE A 802 -18.47 -2.73 -10.68
C ILE A 802 -18.87 -1.59 -9.74
N GLN A 803 -19.24 -0.45 -10.30
CA GLN A 803 -19.73 0.71 -9.53
C GLN A 803 -21.02 0.35 -8.79
N GLU A 804 -21.10 0.68 -7.49
CA GLU A 804 -22.24 0.36 -6.63
C GLU A 804 -23.55 0.96 -7.15
N LYS A 805 -23.50 2.17 -7.70
CA LYS A 805 -24.64 2.85 -8.33
C LYS A 805 -25.32 2.00 -9.43
N LYS A 806 -24.57 1.14 -10.11
CA LYS A 806 -25.12 0.24 -11.14
C LYS A 806 -25.87 -0.98 -10.55
N LEU A 807 -25.78 -1.18 -9.22
CA LEU A 807 -26.49 -2.24 -8.46
C LEU A 807 -27.71 -1.71 -7.69
N GLU A 808 -27.84 -0.38 -7.50
CA GLU A 808 -28.90 0.21 -6.68
C GLU A 808 -30.30 -0.17 -7.18
N GLY A 809 -31.17 -0.50 -6.22
CA GLY A 809 -32.57 -0.85 -6.47
C GLY A 809 -32.84 -2.26 -7.01
N LYS A 810 -31.79 -3.13 -7.14
CA LYS A 810 -31.88 -4.41 -7.85
C LYS A 810 -31.58 -5.62 -6.98
N GLN A 811 -31.45 -5.44 -5.65
CA GLN A 811 -31.08 -6.52 -4.74
C GLN A 811 -32.30 -7.08 -4.01
N SER A 812 -32.76 -8.27 -4.43
CA SER A 812 -33.70 -9.08 -3.64
C SER A 812 -32.89 -9.94 -2.66
N SER A 813 -33.32 -10.03 -1.39
CA SER A 813 -32.65 -10.85 -0.37
C SER A 813 -32.59 -12.34 -0.70
N THR A 814 -33.34 -12.80 -1.68
CA THR A 814 -33.36 -14.19 -2.16
C THR A 814 -32.39 -14.47 -3.31
N GLU A 815 -31.85 -13.43 -3.94
CA GLU A 815 -31.02 -13.51 -5.13
C GLU A 815 -29.57 -13.07 -4.89
N VAL A 816 -29.22 -12.77 -3.64
CA VAL A 816 -27.89 -12.29 -3.25
C VAL A 816 -27.36 -13.06 -2.05
N LEU A 817 -26.10 -13.50 -2.15
CA LEU A 817 -25.30 -14.00 -1.03
C LEU A 817 -24.19 -13.00 -0.73
N TYR A 818 -23.95 -12.80 0.56
CA TYR A 818 -22.91 -11.86 1.03
C TYR A 818 -21.69 -12.63 1.52
N GLY A 819 -20.51 -12.28 1.02
CA GLY A 819 -19.26 -12.83 1.51
C GLY A 819 -18.90 -12.30 2.90
N ARG A 820 -18.21 -13.12 3.70
CA ARG A 820 -17.67 -12.75 5.01
C ARG A 820 -16.21 -13.18 5.12
N LYS A 821 -15.45 -12.59 6.04
CA LYS A 821 -14.00 -12.83 6.22
C LYS A 821 -13.23 -12.47 4.95
N ARG A 822 -12.56 -13.43 4.30
CA ARG A 822 -11.77 -13.20 3.07
C ARG A 822 -12.63 -12.77 1.86
N LEU A 823 -13.91 -13.10 1.87
CA LEU A 823 -14.87 -12.72 0.83
C LEU A 823 -15.61 -11.42 1.14
N GLU A 824 -15.17 -10.67 2.14
CA GLU A 824 -15.85 -9.47 2.56
C GLU A 824 -15.95 -8.43 1.43
N GLY A 825 -17.13 -7.82 1.30
CA GLY A 825 -17.44 -6.94 0.16
C GLY A 825 -17.75 -7.65 -1.15
N LEU A 826 -17.74 -9.01 -1.19
CA LEU A 826 -18.17 -9.79 -2.34
C LEU A 826 -19.69 -10.02 -2.29
N LEU A 827 -20.35 -9.81 -3.41
CA LEU A 827 -21.74 -10.18 -3.65
C LEU A 827 -21.79 -11.32 -4.65
N VAL A 828 -22.42 -12.43 -4.30
CA VAL A 828 -22.71 -13.51 -5.25
C VAL A 828 -24.15 -13.36 -5.68
N LEU A 829 -24.35 -13.15 -6.97
CA LEU A 829 -25.64 -12.85 -7.58
C LEU A 829 -26.15 -14.05 -8.37
N ARG A 830 -27.47 -14.36 -8.25
CA ARG A 830 -28.13 -15.42 -8.99
C ARG A 830 -28.44 -14.95 -10.39
N GLY A 831 -27.75 -15.53 -11.40
CA GLY A 831 -28.00 -15.24 -12.80
C GLY A 831 -28.84 -16.30 -13.52
N GLU A 832 -29.56 -15.90 -14.55
CA GLU A 832 -30.24 -16.78 -15.49
C GLU A 832 -29.33 -17.03 -16.70
N GLN A 833 -29.05 -18.30 -16.99
CA GLN A 833 -28.25 -18.66 -18.16
C GLN A 833 -29.14 -18.75 -19.41
N LYS A 834 -28.68 -18.08 -20.47
CA LYS A 834 -29.30 -18.16 -21.79
C LYS A 834 -28.23 -18.06 -22.88
N ASP A 835 -28.18 -19.05 -23.77
CA ASP A 835 -27.24 -19.09 -24.91
C ASP A 835 -25.77 -18.84 -24.51
N GLY A 836 -25.30 -19.42 -23.38
CA GLY A 836 -23.92 -19.26 -22.89
C GLY A 836 -23.65 -17.92 -22.20
N THR A 837 -24.64 -17.07 -22.02
CA THR A 837 -24.55 -15.77 -21.33
C THR A 837 -25.33 -15.82 -20.03
N ILE A 838 -24.77 -15.27 -18.95
CA ILE A 838 -25.44 -15.20 -17.65
C ILE A 838 -26.04 -13.78 -17.50
N PHE A 839 -27.33 -13.72 -17.23
CA PHE A 839 -28.10 -12.47 -17.06
C PHE A 839 -28.48 -12.26 -15.60
N TYR A 840 -28.35 -11.03 -15.13
CA TYR A 840 -28.87 -10.56 -13.85
C TYR A 840 -29.42 -9.14 -14.00
N HIS A 841 -30.73 -8.99 -13.98
CA HIS A 841 -31.41 -7.71 -14.27
C HIS A 841 -30.97 -7.09 -15.60
N ASN A 842 -30.32 -5.90 -15.54
CA ASN A 842 -29.81 -5.21 -16.74
C ASN A 842 -28.31 -5.55 -17.02
N MET A 843 -27.73 -6.49 -16.27
CA MET A 843 -26.37 -6.93 -16.51
C MET A 843 -26.34 -8.27 -17.24
N LYS A 844 -25.36 -8.44 -18.07
CA LYS A 844 -25.04 -9.73 -18.68
C LYS A 844 -23.54 -9.99 -18.65
N LEU A 845 -23.14 -11.20 -18.29
CA LEU A 845 -21.77 -11.68 -18.36
C LEU A 845 -21.63 -12.50 -19.66
N ASP A 846 -20.84 -11.98 -20.56
CA ASP A 846 -20.49 -12.57 -21.85
C ASP A 846 -19.01 -12.99 -21.81
N HIS A 847 -18.68 -14.15 -22.35
CA HIS A 847 -17.32 -14.66 -22.31
C HIS A 847 -16.33 -13.81 -23.15
N GLU A 848 -16.79 -13.25 -24.29
CA GLU A 848 -15.96 -12.44 -25.18
C GLU A 848 -15.93 -10.95 -24.80
N LEU A 849 -17.01 -10.46 -24.20
CA LEU A 849 -17.21 -9.03 -23.95
C LEU A 849 -17.12 -8.65 -22.47
N GLY A 850 -17.08 -9.64 -21.55
CA GLY A 850 -17.15 -9.37 -20.11
C GLY A 850 -18.53 -8.87 -19.68
N ILE A 851 -18.61 -8.14 -18.56
CA ILE A 851 -19.90 -7.58 -18.09
C ILE A 851 -20.33 -6.39 -18.95
N ARG A 852 -21.59 -6.50 -19.44
CA ARG A 852 -22.31 -5.42 -20.12
C ARG A 852 -23.55 -5.00 -19.35
N PHE A 853 -23.91 -3.74 -19.49
CA PHE A 853 -25.17 -3.22 -19.00
C PHE A 853 -26.13 -2.99 -20.18
N GLN A 854 -27.37 -3.47 -20.04
CA GLN A 854 -28.42 -3.18 -20.99
C GLN A 854 -29.01 -1.83 -20.63
N SER A 855 -29.20 -0.97 -21.62
CA SER A 855 -29.80 0.36 -21.48
C SER A 855 -31.29 0.27 -21.08
#